data_4a9cc971e3fcc7d6cd571103d3b21153
#
_entry.id   4a9cc971e3fcc7d6cd571103d3b21153
#
_cell.length_a   1.000
_cell.length_b   1.000
_cell.length_c   1.000
_cell.angle_alpha   90.00
_cell.angle_beta   90.00
_cell.angle_gamma   90.00
#
_symmetry.space_group_name_H-M   'P 1'
#
loop_
_entity.id
_entity.type
_entity.pdbx_description
1 polymer ?
#
loop_
_entity_poly.entity_id
_entity_poly.type
_entity_poly.pdbx_seq_one_letter_code
_entity_poly.pdbx_strand_id
1 'polypeptide(L)'
;SGSPPGKSGPRAGGGRRAGDGRGVNDGQPVSDGRRLSGGPRTGRGARVGGWTRFVTARPRLSLFVALLLTALAVVAGSGVADRLGSGGWQDPTAESTYATKALEREFPASQPNLLLLVDSGRATVDAPSVAAEAKRLTARLAAERGVTGVGSYWASGAPALKAKDGHEALIAARITGDEKTASETLDRLAPSYRGTHGPVEIRVGGPVAVQHEMQTTIREDLTRAEMIALPVTLVLLVMVFGSAIAALLPLGVGIVAILGTNAVLRGLTEFTDVSVFAMNLTTALGLGLAIDYALFIVRRFREELAKGAVPSPSSPARSSREDVIGAIATTLRTAGRTVLFSSLTVAVSLAAMLLFPQYFLRSFAYAGIAVVLLAAAAALVLLPAALVLLGHRVNSLDLRRLFRRGRPAASADGAAWGRMAALVMRRAPVFAVATTVGLIVLGLPFLGVKFGTADDRQLPSGAESHVVQQHIRDGFPGSPGGALEVLAEGRATEAQYTAYKDRIAALPEVLRVDGPLAQGDSAYFTVLPKGEAVGDGAQRLVRELRSTQAPFGTAVTGTAAVLVDSKHAIADRLPWAAAFIAIVTLLLVFLLTGSVLIPIQAVLLNALSLTAMFGAVVWVFQDGHLSGLLGFTSPGSIETTLPVLMFCVAFGLSMDYGVFLLSRIKEEYDHTGDHREAVRFGLQRTGGLITAAAVILAVVMVAIGTSRVTNTKMLGLGIALAVLMDAMVVRSLLVPAVMRLTGRATWWAPGPLRRFHDRFGLSEGAAEPDGPRQTDGREHDREDDREHGKEDDREHGKECGREGDRERDKVEARG
;
A
#
# COMPACT_ATOMS: atom_id res chain seq x y z
N SER A 1 -39.25 -18.19 -47.81
CA SER A 1 -39.04 -18.56 -49.25
C SER A 1 -37.53 -18.62 -49.49
N GLY A 2 -36.83 -19.63 -49.75
CA GLY A 2 -37.03 -20.88 -50.32
C GLY A 2 -35.66 -21.50 -50.45
N SER A 3 -35.55 -22.70 -49.92
CA SER A 3 -34.49 -23.66 -50.21
C SER A 3 -34.97 -24.51 -51.42
N PRO A 4 -34.24 -25.58 -51.82
CA PRO A 4 -32.99 -25.87 -52.45
C PRO A 4 -33.26 -26.52 -53.86
N PRO A 5 -32.63 -27.48 -54.47
CA PRO A 5 -31.66 -28.58 -54.18
C PRO A 5 -30.65 -28.84 -55.34
N GLY A 6 -29.66 -29.70 -55.28
CA GLY A 6 -29.63 -31.10 -55.27
C GLY A 6 -28.65 -31.76 -56.22
N LYS A 7 -28.07 -32.93 -55.79
CA LYS A 7 -27.74 -34.15 -56.59
C LYS A 7 -26.53 -34.09 -57.52
N SER A 8 -25.59 -34.99 -57.65
CA SER A 8 -25.61 -36.48 -57.57
C SER A 8 -24.17 -36.97 -57.86
N GLY A 9 -23.80 -38.09 -57.24
CA GLY A 9 -22.62 -38.90 -57.64
C GLY A 9 -22.93 -39.72 -58.98
N PRO A 10 -22.32 -40.86 -59.29
CA PRO A 10 -21.44 -41.77 -58.52
C PRO A 10 -20.40 -42.56 -59.38
N ARG A 11 -19.68 -43.53 -58.74
CA ARG A 11 -19.15 -44.81 -59.26
C ARG A 11 -17.83 -44.77 -60.02
N ALA A 12 -16.90 -45.74 -60.04
CA ALA A 12 -16.77 -47.10 -59.49
C ALA A 12 -15.49 -47.72 -60.10
N GLY A 13 -14.94 -48.68 -59.40
CA GLY A 13 -14.28 -49.84 -59.98
C GLY A 13 -12.72 -49.75 -59.97
N GLY A 14 -11.97 -50.70 -59.43
CA GLY A 14 -12.17 -52.13 -59.33
C GLY A 14 -10.88 -52.81 -59.69
N GLY A 15 -10.45 -53.81 -58.91
CA GLY A 15 -9.75 -54.99 -59.34
C GLY A 15 -8.26 -55.15 -58.90
N ARG A 16 -7.97 -55.94 -57.94
CA ARG A 16 -7.64 -57.34 -57.81
C ARG A 16 -6.42 -57.83 -58.65
N ARG A 17 -5.40 -58.34 -57.91
CA ARG A 17 -4.79 -59.70 -57.77
C ARG A 17 -3.30 -59.59 -57.65
N ALA A 18 -2.59 -60.10 -56.66
CA ALA A 18 -2.24 -61.49 -56.31
C ALA A 18 -1.09 -62.02 -57.18
N GLY A 19 -0.05 -62.48 -56.50
CA GLY A 19 0.96 -63.31 -57.06
C GLY A 19 2.24 -63.44 -56.22
N ASP A 20 2.27 -64.51 -55.49
CA ASP A 20 3.30 -65.35 -54.92
C ASP A 20 4.65 -65.39 -55.69
N GLY A 21 5.74 -65.66 -54.90
CA GLY A 21 6.99 -66.15 -55.50
C GLY A 21 8.17 -66.18 -54.50
N ARG A 22 8.39 -67.32 -53.92
CA ARG A 22 9.55 -67.80 -53.15
C ARG A 22 10.87 -67.64 -53.84
N GLY A 23 11.97 -67.47 -53.08
CA GLY A 23 13.32 -67.75 -53.57
C GLY A 23 14.44 -67.41 -52.61
N VAL A 24 15.01 -68.40 -52.04
CA VAL A 24 16.19 -68.56 -51.16
C VAL A 24 17.45 -68.21 -51.90
N ASN A 25 18.48 -67.58 -51.35
CA ASN A 25 19.81 -68.00 -50.97
C ASN A 25 20.89 -66.92 -50.98
N ASP A 26 21.66 -66.95 -49.95
CA ASP A 26 23.13 -66.81 -49.79
C ASP A 26 23.96 -65.75 -50.44
N GLY A 27 24.77 -65.08 -49.60
CA GLY A 27 26.02 -64.48 -50.05
C GLY A 27 26.43 -63.16 -49.28
N GLN A 28 27.18 -63.31 -48.23
CA GLN A 28 28.15 -62.26 -47.81
C GLN A 28 29.38 -62.30 -48.72
N PRO A 29 30.28 -61.28 -48.68
CA PRO A 29 30.36 -59.95 -48.00
C PRO A 29 30.88 -58.89 -49.03
N VAL A 30 30.96 -57.64 -48.57
CA VAL A 30 32.12 -56.69 -48.80
C VAL A 30 31.58 -55.23 -48.63
N SER A 31 32.19 -54.58 -47.72
CA SER A 31 32.39 -53.12 -47.44
C SER A 31 31.99 -52.14 -48.56
N ASP A 32 31.08 -51.16 -48.16
CA ASP A 32 31.43 -49.80 -48.54
C ASP A 32 30.77 -48.75 -47.65
N GLY A 33 31.48 -47.76 -47.31
CA GLY A 33 31.15 -46.70 -46.36
C GLY A 33 30.07 -45.82 -46.86
N ARG A 34 28.99 -45.73 -46.09
CA ARG A 34 28.07 -44.55 -46.09
C ARG A 34 28.10 -43.92 -44.74
N ARG A 35 28.67 -42.74 -44.69
CA ARG A 35 28.65 -41.77 -43.61
C ARG A 35 27.20 -41.52 -43.20
N LEU A 36 26.78 -42.06 -42.06
CA LEU A 36 25.62 -41.62 -41.33
C LEU A 36 26.08 -40.39 -40.54
N SER A 37 25.85 -39.21 -41.10
CA SER A 37 25.91 -37.94 -40.37
C SER A 37 24.70 -37.81 -39.43
N GLY A 38 24.74 -38.54 -38.36
CA GLY A 38 23.89 -38.34 -37.22
C GLY A 38 24.59 -37.41 -36.24
N GLY A 39 24.60 -36.09 -36.53
CA GLY A 39 25.04 -35.08 -35.58
C GLY A 39 24.16 -35.17 -34.34
N PRO A 40 24.71 -34.96 -33.13
CA PRO A 40 23.92 -34.91 -31.93
C PRO A 40 22.90 -33.77 -32.08
N ARG A 41 21.63 -34.11 -32.06
CA ARG A 41 20.55 -33.13 -31.95
C ARG A 41 20.82 -32.30 -30.72
N THR A 42 21.40 -31.14 -30.95
CA THR A 42 21.50 -30.06 -29.98
C THR A 42 20.20 -29.90 -29.25
N GLY A 43 20.31 -29.89 -27.92
CA GLY A 43 19.24 -29.86 -26.97
C GLY A 43 18.08 -28.97 -27.35
N ARG A 44 16.87 -29.47 -27.13
CA ARG A 44 15.62 -28.71 -27.18
C ARG A 44 15.82 -27.45 -26.35
N GLY A 45 16.01 -26.31 -27.01
CA GLY A 45 16.01 -25.02 -26.40
C GLY A 45 14.71 -24.90 -25.59
N ALA A 46 14.86 -24.63 -24.28
CA ALA A 46 13.75 -24.38 -23.36
C ALA A 46 12.69 -23.51 -24.07
N ARG A 47 11.46 -23.96 -24.13
CA ARG A 47 10.36 -23.24 -24.78
C ARG A 47 10.21 -21.90 -24.07
N VAL A 48 10.75 -20.86 -24.66
CA VAL A 48 10.58 -19.48 -24.24
C VAL A 48 9.09 -19.17 -24.35
N GLY A 49 8.42 -18.78 -23.27
CA GLY A 49 6.98 -18.45 -23.31
C GLY A 49 6.68 -17.41 -24.39
N GLY A 50 5.48 -17.46 -24.98
CA GLY A 50 5.11 -16.57 -26.11
C GLY A 50 5.34 -15.09 -25.79
N TRP A 51 5.10 -14.69 -24.56
CA TRP A 51 5.34 -13.34 -24.06
C TRP A 51 6.82 -12.93 -24.06
N THR A 52 7.69 -13.76 -23.50
CA THR A 52 9.14 -13.50 -23.47
C THR A 52 9.70 -13.42 -24.91
N ARG A 53 9.21 -14.25 -25.82
CA ARG A 53 9.58 -14.17 -27.25
C ARG A 53 9.17 -12.84 -27.86
N PHE A 54 7.97 -12.35 -27.58
CA PHE A 54 7.50 -11.08 -28.11
C PHE A 54 8.39 -9.92 -27.67
N VAL A 55 8.68 -9.80 -26.36
CA VAL A 55 9.49 -8.71 -25.79
C VAL A 55 10.94 -8.78 -26.27
N THR A 56 11.52 -9.99 -26.40
CA THR A 56 12.94 -10.16 -26.80
C THR A 56 13.15 -10.10 -28.30
N ALA A 57 12.15 -10.49 -29.10
CA ALA A 57 12.26 -10.48 -30.57
C ALA A 57 12.21 -9.07 -31.18
N ARG A 58 11.39 -8.18 -30.59
CA ARG A 58 11.17 -6.81 -31.10
C ARG A 58 11.28 -5.76 -29.99
N PRO A 59 12.45 -5.64 -29.30
CA PRO A 59 12.57 -4.78 -28.12
C PRO A 59 12.38 -3.29 -28.45
N ARG A 60 12.80 -2.83 -29.64
CA ARG A 60 12.59 -1.45 -30.09
C ARG A 60 11.11 -1.12 -30.29
N LEU A 61 10.34 -2.07 -30.86
CA LEU A 61 8.90 -1.91 -31.03
C LEU A 61 8.18 -1.90 -29.66
N SER A 62 8.53 -2.81 -28.76
CA SER A 62 7.96 -2.86 -27.41
C SER A 62 8.23 -1.56 -26.63
N LEU A 63 9.45 -1.03 -26.73
CA LEU A 63 9.81 0.24 -26.10
C LEU A 63 9.06 1.42 -26.75
N PHE A 64 8.97 1.46 -28.07
CA PHE A 64 8.25 2.50 -28.79
C PHE A 64 6.75 2.51 -28.42
N VAL A 65 6.12 1.34 -28.40
CA VAL A 65 4.70 1.20 -28.01
C VAL A 65 4.50 1.65 -26.55
N ALA A 66 5.38 1.23 -25.64
CA ALA A 66 5.29 1.64 -24.24
C ALA A 66 5.46 3.16 -24.09
N LEU A 67 6.40 3.77 -24.78
CA LEU A 67 6.58 5.24 -24.76
C LEU A 67 5.41 5.99 -25.39
N LEU A 68 4.86 5.46 -26.49
CA LEU A 68 3.67 6.02 -27.12
C LEU A 68 2.46 5.97 -26.18
N LEU A 69 2.24 4.81 -25.53
CA LEU A 69 1.17 4.67 -24.53
C LEU A 69 1.38 5.61 -23.34
N THR A 70 2.63 5.80 -22.91
CA THR A 70 2.95 6.77 -21.85
C THR A 70 2.68 8.20 -22.29
N ALA A 71 3.06 8.58 -23.51
CA ALA A 71 2.75 9.92 -24.06
C ALA A 71 1.23 10.15 -24.16
N LEU A 72 0.49 9.14 -24.60
CA LEU A 72 -0.97 9.20 -24.63
C LEU A 72 -1.55 9.31 -23.21
N ALA A 73 -1.00 8.59 -22.24
CA ALA A 73 -1.41 8.66 -20.84
C ALA A 73 -1.13 10.06 -20.23
N VAL A 74 -0.03 10.72 -20.60
CA VAL A 74 0.24 12.10 -20.19
C VAL A 74 -0.86 13.05 -20.69
N VAL A 75 -1.21 12.95 -21.96
CA VAL A 75 -2.28 13.78 -22.53
C VAL A 75 -3.64 13.47 -21.90
N ALA A 76 -3.96 12.16 -21.79
CA ALA A 76 -5.23 11.73 -21.21
C ALA A 76 -5.36 12.03 -19.71
N GLY A 77 -4.24 12.00 -18.96
CA GLY A 77 -4.21 12.28 -17.52
C GLY A 77 -4.03 13.75 -17.17
N SER A 78 -3.84 14.64 -18.18
CA SER A 78 -3.66 16.06 -17.93
C SER A 78 -4.90 16.67 -17.28
N GLY A 79 -4.70 17.54 -16.28
CA GLY A 79 -5.79 18.20 -15.55
C GLY A 79 -6.62 17.26 -14.65
N VAL A 80 -6.12 16.07 -14.33
CA VAL A 80 -6.81 15.15 -13.40
C VAL A 80 -7.02 15.81 -12.03
N ALA A 81 -6.01 16.52 -11.51
CA ALA A 81 -6.06 17.17 -10.22
C ALA A 81 -7.21 18.17 -10.05
N ASP A 82 -7.65 18.82 -11.15
CA ASP A 82 -8.74 19.80 -11.15
C ASP A 82 -10.13 19.16 -11.13
N ARG A 83 -10.22 17.84 -11.30
CA ARG A 83 -11.47 17.07 -11.30
C ARG A 83 -11.65 16.20 -10.08
N LEU A 84 -10.66 16.15 -9.21
CA LEU A 84 -10.68 15.37 -7.98
C LEU A 84 -11.26 16.18 -6.83
N GLY A 85 -12.18 15.56 -6.06
CA GLY A 85 -12.75 16.16 -4.86
C GLY A 85 -11.85 15.99 -3.64
N SER A 86 -12.03 16.80 -2.59
CA SER A 86 -11.33 16.67 -1.31
C SER A 86 -12.13 15.93 -0.23
N GLY A 87 -13.37 15.58 -0.53
CA GLY A 87 -14.29 14.91 0.39
C GLY A 87 -14.23 13.38 0.35
N GLY A 88 -15.36 12.76 0.70
CA GLY A 88 -15.55 11.31 0.64
C GLY A 88 -15.37 10.59 1.95
N TRP A 89 -15.25 11.32 3.04
CA TRP A 89 -15.09 10.78 4.38
C TRP A 89 -16.37 10.18 4.94
N GLN A 90 -17.52 10.66 4.49
CA GLN A 90 -18.85 10.26 4.97
C GLN A 90 -19.39 9.07 4.19
N ASP A 91 -20.25 8.28 4.86
CA ASP A 91 -21.04 7.26 4.20
C ASP A 91 -22.20 7.93 3.45
N PRO A 92 -22.29 7.83 2.11
CA PRO A 92 -23.36 8.46 1.34
C PRO A 92 -24.75 7.88 1.64
N THR A 93 -24.83 6.72 2.28
CA THR A 93 -26.08 6.02 2.62
C THR A 93 -26.48 6.22 4.08
N ALA A 94 -25.69 6.93 4.87
CA ALA A 94 -25.96 7.16 6.29
C ALA A 94 -27.13 8.13 6.51
N GLU A 95 -27.80 7.97 7.65
CA GLU A 95 -28.88 8.87 8.09
C GLU A 95 -28.42 10.32 8.21
N SER A 96 -27.24 10.55 8.78
CA SER A 96 -26.66 11.88 8.90
C SER A 96 -26.41 12.55 7.55
N THR A 97 -25.98 11.79 6.55
CA THR A 97 -25.78 12.29 5.17
C THR A 97 -27.13 12.64 4.51
N TYR A 98 -28.14 11.81 4.74
CA TYR A 98 -29.50 12.07 4.26
C TYR A 98 -30.05 13.35 4.87
N ALA A 99 -30.00 13.46 6.21
CA ALA A 99 -30.50 14.64 6.94
C ALA A 99 -29.78 15.92 6.52
N THR A 100 -28.45 15.88 6.34
CA THR A 100 -27.68 17.02 5.85
C THR A 100 -28.19 17.49 4.48
N LYS A 101 -28.31 16.58 3.50
CA LYS A 101 -28.80 16.92 2.16
C LYS A 101 -30.23 17.45 2.15
N ALA A 102 -31.10 16.92 2.99
CA ALA A 102 -32.47 17.40 3.13
C ALA A 102 -32.52 18.82 3.73
N LEU A 103 -31.76 19.06 4.81
CA LEU A 103 -31.62 20.37 5.40
C LEU A 103 -31.02 21.40 4.43
N GLU A 104 -30.02 21.00 3.65
CA GLU A 104 -29.42 21.85 2.61
C GLU A 104 -30.42 22.31 1.56
N ARG A 105 -31.35 21.44 1.17
CA ARG A 105 -32.41 21.77 0.21
C ARG A 105 -33.51 22.62 0.80
N GLU A 106 -33.99 22.27 2.00
CA GLU A 106 -35.19 22.84 2.58
C GLU A 106 -34.86 24.04 3.49
N PHE A 107 -33.72 24.02 4.16
CA PHE A 107 -33.27 25.03 5.11
C PHE A 107 -31.82 25.47 4.84
N PRO A 108 -31.49 26.12 3.73
CA PRO A 108 -30.10 26.46 3.38
C PRO A 108 -29.36 27.25 4.46
N ALA A 109 -30.06 28.04 5.26
CA ALA A 109 -29.48 28.84 6.36
C ALA A 109 -29.09 28.01 7.59
N SER A 110 -29.61 26.77 7.73
CA SER A 110 -29.28 25.88 8.85
C SER A 110 -27.90 25.27 8.75
N GLN A 111 -27.29 25.25 7.55
CA GLN A 111 -26.02 24.62 7.24
C GLN A 111 -25.00 25.62 6.70
N PRO A 112 -24.54 26.60 7.50
CA PRO A 112 -23.52 27.52 7.04
C PRO A 112 -22.19 26.80 6.81
N ASN A 113 -21.56 27.03 5.67
CA ASN A 113 -20.26 26.46 5.32
C ASN A 113 -19.15 27.50 5.11
N LEU A 114 -19.51 28.80 5.14
CA LEU A 114 -18.62 29.95 5.14
C LEU A 114 -18.85 30.74 6.43
N LEU A 115 -17.78 31.04 7.15
CA LEU A 115 -17.81 31.88 8.33
C LEU A 115 -16.82 33.02 8.17
N LEU A 116 -17.27 34.24 8.41
CA LEU A 116 -16.39 35.40 8.49
C LEU A 116 -16.31 35.81 9.98
N LEU A 117 -15.15 35.67 10.57
CA LEU A 117 -14.85 36.15 11.91
C LEU A 117 -14.52 37.65 11.82
N VAL A 118 -15.37 38.44 12.43
CA VAL A 118 -15.24 39.90 12.50
C VAL A 118 -14.66 40.28 13.85
N ASP A 119 -13.42 40.76 13.85
CA ASP A 119 -12.70 41.24 15.03
C ASP A 119 -12.72 42.77 15.07
N SER A 120 -13.26 43.34 16.14
CA SER A 120 -13.35 44.79 16.37
C SER A 120 -12.15 45.40 17.11
N GLY A 121 -11.10 44.57 17.37
CA GLY A 121 -9.91 44.98 18.09
C GLY A 121 -10.20 45.46 19.51
N ARG A 122 -9.98 46.72 19.80
CA ARG A 122 -10.22 47.29 21.12
C ARG A 122 -11.68 47.78 21.37
N ALA A 123 -12.45 47.93 20.29
CA ALA A 123 -13.86 48.30 20.39
C ALA A 123 -14.71 47.05 20.68
N THR A 124 -15.96 47.24 21.07
CA THR A 124 -16.95 46.17 21.15
C THR A 124 -17.64 46.01 19.80
N VAL A 125 -18.11 44.78 19.52
CA VAL A 125 -18.86 44.49 18.28
C VAL A 125 -20.15 45.33 18.17
N ASP A 126 -20.66 45.85 19.31
CA ASP A 126 -21.86 46.70 19.40
C ASP A 126 -21.55 48.17 19.10
N ALA A 127 -20.30 48.59 19.01
CA ALA A 127 -19.92 49.94 18.67
C ALA A 127 -20.55 50.38 17.35
N PRO A 128 -21.14 51.58 17.25
CA PRO A 128 -21.93 51.99 16.06
C PRO A 128 -21.15 51.91 14.74
N SER A 129 -19.86 52.24 14.76
CA SER A 129 -19.00 52.16 13.57
C SER A 129 -18.74 50.72 13.15
N VAL A 130 -18.54 49.82 14.10
CA VAL A 130 -18.36 48.37 13.88
C VAL A 130 -19.63 47.73 13.34
N ALA A 131 -20.75 48.01 14.00
CA ALA A 131 -22.06 47.50 13.59
C ALA A 131 -22.49 47.97 12.21
N ALA A 132 -22.20 49.24 11.85
CA ALA A 132 -22.49 49.78 10.52
C ALA A 132 -21.67 49.06 9.42
N GLU A 133 -20.39 48.87 9.66
CA GLU A 133 -19.53 48.17 8.72
C GLU A 133 -19.90 46.72 8.58
N ALA A 134 -20.11 46.02 9.66
CA ALA A 134 -20.51 44.65 9.65
C ALA A 134 -21.87 44.39 8.95
N LYS A 135 -22.85 45.29 9.14
CA LYS A 135 -24.12 45.25 8.40
C LYS A 135 -23.92 45.46 6.90
N ARG A 136 -23.04 46.36 6.53
CA ARG A 136 -22.67 46.62 5.12
C ARG A 136 -22.04 45.39 4.47
N LEU A 137 -21.09 44.75 5.17
CA LEU A 137 -20.45 43.52 4.72
C LEU A 137 -21.44 42.36 4.63
N THR A 138 -22.33 42.20 5.61
CA THR A 138 -23.41 41.19 5.58
C THR A 138 -24.32 41.41 4.35
N ALA A 139 -24.75 42.65 4.07
CA ALA A 139 -25.59 42.95 2.91
C ALA A 139 -24.85 42.73 1.58
N ARG A 140 -23.56 43.06 1.52
CA ARG A 140 -22.70 42.79 0.36
C ARG A 140 -22.56 41.30 0.11
N LEU A 141 -22.31 40.50 1.16
CA LEU A 141 -22.17 39.03 1.07
C LEU A 141 -23.50 38.40 0.59
N ALA A 142 -24.65 38.88 1.08
CA ALA A 142 -25.95 38.39 0.65
C ALA A 142 -26.28 38.67 -0.83
N ALA A 143 -25.64 39.71 -1.44
CA ALA A 143 -25.78 40.03 -2.86
C ALA A 143 -24.81 39.23 -3.78
N GLU A 144 -23.87 38.50 -3.21
CA GLU A 144 -22.88 37.69 -3.97
C GLU A 144 -23.50 36.49 -4.66
N ARG A 145 -23.09 36.23 -5.91
CA ARG A 145 -23.56 35.07 -6.65
C ARG A 145 -23.04 33.77 -6.00
N GLY A 146 -23.89 32.78 -5.85
CA GLY A 146 -23.52 31.49 -5.27
C GLY A 146 -23.50 31.49 -3.74
N VAL A 147 -23.99 32.56 -3.09
CA VAL A 147 -24.09 32.67 -1.65
C VAL A 147 -25.57 32.73 -1.25
N THR A 148 -25.97 31.99 -0.23
CA THR A 148 -27.33 31.94 0.32
C THR A 148 -27.27 31.86 1.84
N GLY A 149 -28.40 32.05 2.50
CA GLY A 149 -28.53 31.84 3.96
C GLY A 149 -27.63 32.75 4.79
N VAL A 150 -27.38 33.99 4.34
CA VAL A 150 -26.48 34.92 5.04
C VAL A 150 -27.14 35.41 6.32
N GLY A 151 -26.53 35.15 7.47
CA GLY A 151 -26.91 35.63 8.78
C GLY A 151 -25.72 36.27 9.48
N SER A 152 -26.00 37.18 10.42
CA SER A 152 -24.93 37.78 11.25
C SER A 152 -25.45 38.12 12.62
N TYR A 153 -24.54 38.27 13.58
CA TYR A 153 -24.87 38.78 14.90
C TYR A 153 -25.72 40.07 14.84
N TRP A 154 -25.31 41.00 13.97
CA TRP A 154 -25.95 42.33 13.85
C TRP A 154 -27.32 42.31 13.15
N ALA A 155 -27.65 41.23 12.48
CA ALA A 155 -28.96 41.03 11.85
C ALA A 155 -29.92 40.27 12.76
N SER A 156 -29.47 39.28 13.52
CA SER A 156 -30.29 38.36 14.31
C SER A 156 -30.25 38.66 15.82
N GLY A 157 -29.22 39.33 16.31
CA GLY A 157 -28.94 39.46 17.74
C GLY A 157 -28.66 38.15 18.47
N ALA A 158 -28.39 37.07 17.74
CA ALA A 158 -28.20 35.74 18.31
C ALA A 158 -26.90 35.66 19.15
N PRO A 159 -26.99 35.36 20.46
CA PRO A 159 -25.82 35.31 21.34
C PRO A 159 -24.76 34.30 20.89
N ALA A 160 -25.16 33.23 20.18
CA ALA A 160 -24.25 32.22 19.67
C ALA A 160 -23.27 32.75 18.60
N LEU A 161 -23.62 33.86 17.94
CA LEU A 161 -22.77 34.53 16.94
C LEU A 161 -21.91 35.66 17.51
N LYS A 162 -21.89 35.85 18.83
CA LYS A 162 -21.05 36.83 19.53
C LYS A 162 -20.11 36.16 20.49
N ALA A 163 -18.86 36.52 20.48
CA ALA A 163 -17.87 36.01 21.43
C ALA A 163 -18.16 36.52 22.85
N LYS A 164 -17.78 35.75 23.86
CA LYS A 164 -17.98 36.03 25.29
C LYS A 164 -17.32 37.33 25.72
N ASP A 165 -16.21 37.69 25.12
CA ASP A 165 -15.46 38.91 25.42
C ASP A 165 -16.07 40.17 24.76
N GLY A 166 -16.98 40.00 23.80
CA GLY A 166 -17.65 41.05 23.08
C GLY A 166 -16.86 41.77 22.04
N HIS A 167 -15.68 41.28 21.69
CA HIS A 167 -14.79 41.87 20.69
C HIS A 167 -14.88 41.21 19.31
N GLU A 168 -15.40 39.96 19.26
CA GLU A 168 -15.54 39.21 18.02
C GLU A 168 -17.01 38.80 17.81
N ALA A 169 -17.41 38.74 16.52
CA ALA A 169 -18.70 38.21 16.11
C ALA A 169 -18.63 37.60 14.70
N LEU A 170 -19.64 36.76 14.37
CA LEU A 170 -19.67 36.00 13.15
C LEU A 170 -20.68 36.53 12.14
N ILE A 171 -20.30 36.51 10.88
CA ILE A 171 -21.18 36.47 9.72
C ILE A 171 -21.11 35.04 9.17
N ALA A 172 -22.24 34.36 9.12
CA ALA A 172 -22.38 33.02 8.63
C ALA A 172 -23.12 33.02 7.30
N ALA A 173 -22.67 32.22 6.36
CA ALA A 173 -23.27 32.14 5.04
C ALA A 173 -23.10 30.72 4.48
N ARG A 174 -23.88 30.41 3.44
CA ARG A 174 -23.72 29.18 2.69
C ARG A 174 -23.29 29.48 1.26
N ILE A 175 -22.15 28.92 0.84
CA ILE A 175 -21.76 28.82 -0.56
C ILE A 175 -22.45 27.60 -1.15
N THR A 176 -23.17 27.78 -2.26
CA THR A 176 -23.93 26.74 -2.95
C THR A 176 -23.12 26.06 -4.04
N GLY A 177 -23.54 24.84 -4.40
CA GLY A 177 -22.89 24.05 -5.45
C GLY A 177 -22.14 22.85 -4.87
N ASP A 178 -21.48 22.13 -5.78
CA ASP A 178 -20.58 21.03 -5.40
C ASP A 178 -19.27 21.58 -4.78
N GLU A 179 -18.46 20.71 -4.29
CA GLU A 179 -17.20 21.04 -3.62
C GLU A 179 -16.27 21.93 -4.49
N LYS A 180 -16.19 21.64 -5.80
CA LYS A 180 -15.40 22.40 -6.73
C LYS A 180 -15.94 23.83 -6.91
N THR A 181 -17.22 23.94 -7.17
CA THR A 181 -17.91 25.24 -7.32
C THR A 181 -17.82 26.07 -6.05
N ALA A 182 -17.92 25.43 -4.88
CA ALA A 182 -17.77 26.11 -3.59
C ALA A 182 -16.34 26.62 -3.39
N SER A 183 -15.34 25.84 -3.74
CA SER A 183 -13.91 26.25 -3.70
C SER A 183 -13.61 27.42 -4.65
N GLU A 184 -14.07 27.35 -5.90
CA GLU A 184 -13.93 28.42 -6.88
C GLU A 184 -14.63 29.72 -6.47
N THR A 185 -15.81 29.57 -5.83
CA THR A 185 -16.55 30.71 -5.28
C THR A 185 -15.81 31.34 -4.10
N LEU A 186 -15.22 30.52 -3.22
CA LEU A 186 -14.39 31.01 -2.12
C LEU A 186 -13.16 31.77 -2.63
N ASP A 187 -12.46 31.24 -3.65
CA ASP A 187 -11.30 31.91 -4.27
C ASP A 187 -11.65 33.31 -4.81
N ARG A 188 -12.85 33.44 -5.35
CA ARG A 188 -13.35 34.72 -5.85
C ARG A 188 -13.73 35.69 -4.74
N LEU A 189 -14.32 35.17 -3.65
CA LEU A 189 -14.86 36.01 -2.57
C LEU A 189 -13.81 36.37 -1.51
N ALA A 190 -13.00 35.41 -1.07
CA ALA A 190 -12.09 35.57 0.05
C ALA A 190 -11.20 36.82 -0.04
N PRO A 191 -10.57 37.16 -1.18
CA PRO A 191 -9.74 38.34 -1.28
C PRO A 191 -10.48 39.66 -1.04
N SER A 192 -11.82 39.69 -1.26
CA SER A 192 -12.64 40.89 -1.10
C SER A 192 -13.13 41.12 0.32
N TYR A 193 -13.08 40.06 1.16
CA TYR A 193 -13.56 40.10 2.54
C TYR A 193 -12.46 39.99 3.57
N ARG A 194 -11.34 39.34 3.23
CA ARG A 194 -10.18 39.13 4.11
C ARG A 194 -9.47 40.47 4.39
N GLY A 195 -9.03 40.64 5.65
CA GLY A 195 -8.22 41.79 6.08
C GLY A 195 -9.00 42.92 6.71
N THR A 196 -8.42 44.12 6.75
CA THR A 196 -8.98 45.26 7.47
C THR A 196 -10.01 46.00 6.64
N HIS A 197 -11.22 46.15 7.19
CA HIS A 197 -12.33 46.91 6.64
C HIS A 197 -12.76 48.01 7.64
N GLY A 198 -12.21 49.17 7.50
CA GLY A 198 -12.46 50.27 8.43
C GLY A 198 -12.10 49.92 9.87
N PRO A 199 -13.10 49.85 10.79
CA PRO A 199 -12.84 49.56 12.19
C PRO A 199 -12.70 48.05 12.52
N VAL A 200 -12.80 47.15 11.52
CA VAL A 200 -12.83 45.69 11.75
C VAL A 200 -11.77 44.99 10.93
N GLU A 201 -11.25 43.89 11.48
CA GLU A 201 -10.45 42.89 10.77
C GLU A 201 -11.28 41.64 10.51
N ILE A 202 -11.23 41.10 9.30
CA ILE A 202 -12.00 39.94 8.91
C ILE A 202 -11.06 38.80 8.54
N ARG A 203 -11.35 37.65 9.12
CA ARG A 203 -10.72 36.36 8.77
C ARG A 203 -11.78 35.43 8.22
N VAL A 204 -11.36 34.64 7.22
CA VAL A 204 -12.25 33.71 6.51
C VAL A 204 -12.07 32.32 7.05
N GLY A 205 -13.17 31.68 7.43
CA GLY A 205 -13.20 30.33 7.98
C GLY A 205 -14.45 29.56 7.57
N GLY A 206 -14.73 28.51 8.27
CA GLY A 206 -15.84 27.58 7.98
C GLY A 206 -15.41 26.36 7.17
N PRO A 207 -16.27 25.35 7.03
CA PRO A 207 -15.97 24.06 6.39
C PRO A 207 -15.35 24.20 4.99
N VAL A 208 -15.88 25.09 4.13
CA VAL A 208 -15.37 25.29 2.76
C VAL A 208 -13.95 25.87 2.79
N ALA A 209 -13.66 26.81 3.71
CA ALA A 209 -12.33 27.40 3.84
C ALA A 209 -11.32 26.38 4.36
N VAL A 210 -11.67 25.56 5.34
CA VAL A 210 -10.83 24.47 5.86
C VAL A 210 -10.49 23.49 4.75
N GLN A 211 -11.49 23.08 3.97
CA GLN A 211 -11.34 22.12 2.90
C GLN A 211 -10.48 22.66 1.75
N HIS A 212 -10.68 23.90 1.34
CA HIS A 212 -9.89 24.59 0.32
C HIS A 212 -8.42 24.76 0.75
N GLU A 213 -8.18 25.20 1.99
CA GLU A 213 -6.83 25.38 2.54
C GLU A 213 -6.10 24.04 2.68
N MET A 214 -6.84 22.97 3.06
CA MET A 214 -6.31 21.62 3.10
C MET A 214 -5.87 21.12 1.72
N GLN A 215 -6.70 21.31 0.68
CA GLN A 215 -6.36 20.92 -0.70
C GLN A 215 -5.12 21.66 -1.20
N THR A 216 -5.07 22.97 -1.00
CA THR A 216 -3.94 23.81 -1.43
C THR A 216 -2.66 23.37 -0.72
N THR A 217 -2.71 23.16 0.60
CA THR A 217 -1.58 22.70 1.40
C THR A 217 -1.09 21.33 0.93
N ILE A 218 -2.00 20.40 0.65
CA ILE A 218 -1.64 19.05 0.17
C ILE A 218 -0.95 19.11 -1.21
N ARG A 219 -1.44 19.94 -2.13
CA ARG A 219 -0.82 20.10 -3.47
C ARG A 219 0.61 20.67 -3.36
N GLU A 220 0.79 21.68 -2.54
CA GLU A 220 2.11 22.27 -2.28
C GLU A 220 3.06 21.26 -1.63
N ASP A 221 2.57 20.53 -0.63
CA ASP A 221 3.33 19.53 0.10
C ASP A 221 3.72 18.34 -0.78
N LEU A 222 2.85 17.91 -1.70
CA LEU A 222 3.15 16.86 -2.67
C LEU A 222 4.32 17.29 -3.58
N THR A 223 4.26 18.48 -4.13
CA THR A 223 5.34 19.03 -4.97
C THR A 223 6.66 19.09 -4.20
N ARG A 224 6.62 19.52 -2.93
CA ARG A 224 7.80 19.56 -2.06
C ARG A 224 8.33 18.16 -1.75
N ALA A 225 7.43 17.20 -1.44
CA ALA A 225 7.79 15.81 -1.18
C ALA A 225 8.46 15.16 -2.40
N GLU A 226 7.95 15.40 -3.61
CA GLU A 226 8.56 14.90 -4.85
C GLU A 226 9.94 15.51 -5.10
N MET A 227 10.12 16.82 -4.89
CA MET A 227 11.43 17.48 -5.02
C MET A 227 12.48 16.92 -4.06
N ILE A 228 12.10 16.41 -2.90
CA ILE A 228 12.99 15.77 -1.94
C ILE A 228 13.17 14.29 -2.26
N ALA A 229 12.07 13.57 -2.49
CA ALA A 229 12.07 12.12 -2.66
C ALA A 229 12.85 11.67 -3.90
N LEU A 230 12.67 12.33 -5.05
CA LEU A 230 13.29 11.93 -6.31
C LEU A 230 14.83 11.96 -6.27
N PRO A 231 15.49 13.06 -5.86
CA PRO A 231 16.95 13.08 -5.78
C PRO A 231 17.51 12.10 -4.74
N VAL A 232 16.91 12.03 -3.55
CA VAL A 232 17.35 11.12 -2.49
C VAL A 232 17.22 9.66 -2.94
N THR A 233 16.10 9.32 -3.55
CA THR A 233 15.85 7.98 -4.10
C THR A 233 16.85 7.64 -5.20
N LEU A 234 17.14 8.58 -6.11
CA LEU A 234 18.14 8.38 -7.15
C LEU A 234 19.54 8.12 -6.57
N VAL A 235 19.95 8.88 -5.55
CA VAL A 235 21.23 8.66 -4.85
C VAL A 235 21.26 7.27 -4.22
N LEU A 236 20.20 6.87 -3.51
CA LEU A 236 20.11 5.54 -2.90
C LEU A 236 20.15 4.43 -3.96
N LEU A 237 19.45 4.59 -5.08
CA LEU A 237 19.49 3.64 -6.20
C LEU A 237 20.90 3.52 -6.79
N VAL A 238 21.60 4.63 -6.98
CA VAL A 238 23.00 4.63 -7.41
C VAL A 238 23.90 3.91 -6.41
N MET A 239 23.68 4.10 -5.12
CA MET A 239 24.43 3.38 -4.06
C MET A 239 24.17 1.87 -4.12
N VAL A 240 22.91 1.46 -4.30
CA VAL A 240 22.50 0.04 -4.36
C VAL A 240 23.01 -0.63 -5.63
N PHE A 241 22.77 -0.03 -6.79
CA PHE A 241 23.16 -0.61 -8.08
C PHE A 241 24.66 -0.39 -8.44
N GLY A 242 25.24 0.69 -7.96
CA GLY A 242 26.60 1.10 -8.32
C GLY A 242 26.75 1.67 -9.73
N SER A 243 25.70 1.69 -10.54
CA SER A 243 25.65 2.21 -11.90
C SER A 243 24.52 3.20 -12.06
N ALA A 244 24.80 4.36 -12.64
CA ALA A 244 23.79 5.38 -12.90
C ALA A 244 22.72 4.90 -13.89
N ILE A 245 23.10 4.15 -14.91
CA ILE A 245 22.12 3.62 -15.90
C ILE A 245 21.19 2.62 -15.22
N ALA A 246 21.72 1.70 -14.39
CA ALA A 246 20.89 0.76 -13.66
C ALA A 246 19.96 1.45 -12.66
N ALA A 247 20.35 2.59 -12.10
CA ALA A 247 19.52 3.38 -11.16
C ALA A 247 18.39 4.15 -11.85
N LEU A 248 18.59 4.60 -13.09
CA LEU A 248 17.56 5.32 -13.85
C LEU A 248 16.42 4.42 -14.34
N LEU A 249 16.67 3.12 -14.54
CA LEU A 249 15.64 2.19 -15.03
C LEU A 249 14.45 2.04 -14.07
N PRO A 250 14.64 1.78 -12.76
CA PRO A 250 13.55 1.74 -11.80
C PRO A 250 12.76 3.06 -11.71
N LEU A 251 13.47 4.18 -11.75
CA LEU A 251 12.84 5.51 -11.74
C LEU A 251 11.94 5.70 -12.97
N GLY A 252 12.41 5.31 -14.16
CA GLY A 252 11.63 5.35 -15.38
C GLY A 252 10.37 4.48 -15.32
N VAL A 253 10.45 3.28 -14.73
CA VAL A 253 9.29 2.40 -14.50
C VAL A 253 8.28 3.08 -13.58
N GLY A 254 8.73 3.74 -12.50
CA GLY A 254 7.88 4.48 -11.58
C GLY A 254 7.15 5.65 -12.24
N ILE A 255 7.86 6.45 -13.04
CA ILE A 255 7.25 7.56 -13.77
C ILE A 255 6.15 7.07 -14.72
N VAL A 256 6.41 5.99 -15.47
CA VAL A 256 5.41 5.41 -16.38
C VAL A 256 4.16 4.92 -15.60
N ALA A 257 4.36 4.29 -14.45
CA ALA A 257 3.26 3.83 -13.59
C ALA A 257 2.41 4.99 -13.07
N ILE A 258 3.04 6.07 -12.59
CA ILE A 258 2.36 7.27 -12.07
C ILE A 258 1.55 7.95 -13.19
N LEU A 259 2.18 8.20 -14.34
CA LEU A 259 1.52 8.85 -15.47
C LEU A 259 0.34 8.02 -16.02
N GLY A 260 0.52 6.70 -16.10
CA GLY A 260 -0.54 5.77 -16.48
C GLY A 260 -1.70 5.78 -15.48
N THR A 261 -1.40 5.83 -14.18
CA THR A 261 -2.43 5.89 -13.13
C THR A 261 -3.21 7.18 -13.18
N ASN A 262 -2.56 8.32 -13.42
CA ASN A 262 -3.25 9.60 -13.59
C ASN A 262 -4.26 9.56 -14.75
N ALA A 263 -3.91 8.89 -15.86
CA ALA A 263 -4.84 8.69 -16.96
C ALA A 263 -6.03 7.78 -16.56
N VAL A 264 -5.79 6.73 -15.79
CA VAL A 264 -6.86 5.85 -15.27
C VAL A 264 -7.78 6.63 -14.33
N LEU A 265 -7.22 7.38 -13.37
CA LEU A 265 -8.00 8.20 -12.44
C LEU A 265 -8.83 9.24 -13.18
N ARG A 266 -8.25 9.90 -14.21
CA ARG A 266 -8.97 10.85 -15.04
C ARG A 266 -10.16 10.21 -15.76
N GLY A 267 -9.99 9.00 -16.27
CA GLY A 267 -11.08 8.23 -16.88
C GLY A 267 -12.15 7.82 -15.85
N LEU A 268 -11.75 7.50 -14.61
CA LEU A 268 -12.70 7.14 -13.56
C LEU A 268 -13.55 8.33 -13.07
N THR A 269 -13.04 9.57 -13.13
CA THR A 269 -13.82 10.77 -12.77
C THR A 269 -15.03 11.03 -13.66
N GLU A 270 -15.16 10.34 -14.79
CA GLU A 270 -16.37 10.40 -15.62
C GLU A 270 -17.52 9.51 -15.08
N PHE A 271 -17.21 8.55 -14.19
CA PHE A 271 -18.16 7.56 -13.69
C PHE A 271 -18.36 7.59 -12.17
N THR A 272 -17.40 8.11 -11.42
CA THR A 272 -17.42 8.12 -9.95
C THR A 272 -16.59 9.27 -9.39
N ASP A 273 -16.95 9.71 -8.19
CA ASP A 273 -16.14 10.66 -7.45
C ASP A 273 -14.81 10.03 -7.02
N VAL A 274 -13.72 10.77 -7.20
CA VAL A 274 -12.37 10.36 -6.84
C VAL A 274 -11.71 11.43 -5.98
N SER A 275 -11.11 11.01 -4.87
CA SER A 275 -10.47 11.93 -3.94
C SER A 275 -9.06 12.33 -4.39
N VAL A 276 -8.72 13.62 -4.24
CA VAL A 276 -7.38 14.17 -4.54
C VAL A 276 -6.27 13.49 -3.71
N PHE A 277 -6.59 13.05 -2.51
CA PHE A 277 -5.64 12.35 -1.63
C PHE A 277 -5.10 11.05 -2.26
N ALA A 278 -5.86 10.43 -3.18
CA ALA A 278 -5.42 9.24 -3.89
C ALA A 278 -4.18 9.48 -4.78
N MET A 279 -3.95 10.73 -5.22
CA MET A 279 -2.74 11.09 -5.97
C MET A 279 -1.47 10.94 -5.12
N ASN A 280 -1.53 11.29 -3.84
CA ASN A 280 -0.38 11.12 -2.92
C ASN A 280 0.04 9.65 -2.83
N LEU A 281 -0.94 8.75 -2.71
CA LEU A 281 -0.67 7.32 -2.71
C LEU A 281 -0.15 6.83 -4.07
N THR A 282 -0.69 7.35 -5.18
CA THR A 282 -0.23 7.02 -6.52
C THR A 282 1.25 7.32 -6.70
N THR A 283 1.68 8.52 -6.31
CA THR A 283 3.10 8.91 -6.38
C THR A 283 3.96 8.05 -5.48
N ALA A 284 3.54 7.84 -4.23
CA ALA A 284 4.31 7.08 -3.24
C ALA A 284 4.46 5.60 -3.62
N LEU A 285 3.34 4.92 -3.91
CA LEU A 285 3.36 3.52 -4.31
C LEU A 285 3.94 3.34 -5.71
N GLY A 286 3.64 4.27 -6.63
CA GLY A 286 4.17 4.22 -8.00
C GLY A 286 5.69 4.30 -8.03
N LEU A 287 6.28 5.18 -7.24
CA LEU A 287 7.72 5.26 -7.12
C LEU A 287 8.28 4.09 -6.32
N GLY A 288 7.74 3.79 -5.14
CA GLY A 288 8.25 2.75 -4.24
C GLY A 288 8.19 1.35 -4.85
N LEU A 289 7.00 0.88 -5.21
CA LEU A 289 6.82 -0.48 -5.74
C LEU A 289 7.45 -0.69 -7.12
N ALA A 290 7.40 0.33 -8.00
CA ALA A 290 8.06 0.24 -9.29
C ALA A 290 9.58 0.08 -9.15
N ILE A 291 10.17 0.79 -8.17
CA ILE A 291 11.59 0.64 -7.83
C ILE A 291 11.87 -0.77 -7.32
N ASP A 292 11.05 -1.30 -6.43
CA ASP A 292 11.20 -2.62 -5.86
C ASP A 292 11.13 -3.71 -6.94
N TYR A 293 10.11 -3.67 -7.80
CA TYR A 293 9.97 -4.61 -8.90
C TYR A 293 11.13 -4.53 -9.90
N ALA A 294 11.52 -3.33 -10.26
CA ALA A 294 12.64 -3.12 -11.15
C ALA A 294 13.98 -3.54 -10.52
N LEU A 295 14.17 -3.30 -9.22
CA LEU A 295 15.36 -3.70 -8.47
C LEU A 295 15.57 -5.22 -8.53
N PHE A 296 14.50 -6.00 -8.30
CA PHE A 296 14.54 -7.45 -8.39
C PHE A 296 14.88 -7.95 -9.80
N ILE A 297 14.23 -7.39 -10.82
CA ILE A 297 14.46 -7.78 -12.21
C ILE A 297 15.87 -7.41 -12.67
N VAL A 298 16.33 -6.18 -12.42
CA VAL A 298 17.67 -5.72 -12.85
C VAL A 298 18.76 -6.52 -12.14
N ARG A 299 18.62 -6.77 -10.84
CA ARG A 299 19.58 -7.56 -10.08
C ARG A 299 19.64 -9.00 -10.61
N ARG A 300 18.49 -9.67 -10.79
CA ARG A 300 18.46 -11.03 -11.32
C ARG A 300 19.05 -11.11 -12.72
N PHE A 301 18.72 -10.15 -13.59
CA PHE A 301 19.31 -10.04 -14.91
C PHE A 301 20.84 -9.93 -14.86
N ARG A 302 21.38 -9.07 -13.98
CA ARG A 302 22.85 -8.94 -13.83
C ARG A 302 23.50 -10.21 -13.29
N GLU A 303 22.85 -10.93 -12.39
CA GLU A 303 23.32 -12.23 -11.87
C GLU A 303 23.37 -13.28 -12.98
N GLU A 304 22.32 -13.41 -13.81
CA GLU A 304 22.26 -14.35 -14.92
C GLU A 304 23.24 -13.98 -16.05
N LEU A 305 23.39 -12.69 -16.34
CA LEU A 305 24.34 -12.20 -17.32
C LEU A 305 25.80 -12.48 -16.89
N ALA A 306 26.12 -12.40 -15.61
CA ALA A 306 27.42 -12.72 -15.07
C ALA A 306 27.74 -14.22 -15.15
N LYS A 307 26.76 -15.11 -15.02
CA LYS A 307 26.92 -16.58 -15.19
C LYS A 307 27.20 -16.95 -16.63
N GLY A 308 26.59 -16.28 -17.60
CA GLY A 308 26.84 -16.51 -19.04
C GLY A 308 28.22 -16.05 -19.52
N ALA A 309 28.85 -15.12 -18.80
CA ALA A 309 30.17 -14.58 -19.15
C ALA A 309 31.35 -15.49 -18.75
N VAL A 310 31.11 -16.58 -18.01
CA VAL A 310 32.17 -17.54 -17.65
C VAL A 310 32.27 -18.60 -18.75
N PRO A 311 33.37 -18.69 -19.52
CA PRO A 311 33.55 -19.72 -20.55
C PRO A 311 33.54 -21.11 -19.89
N SER A 312 32.59 -21.95 -20.26
CA SER A 312 32.64 -23.37 -19.93
C SER A 312 33.37 -24.14 -21.02
N PRO A 313 34.31 -25.04 -20.70
CA PRO A 313 35.06 -25.81 -21.69
C PRO A 313 34.18 -26.67 -22.63
N SER A 314 32.93 -26.89 -22.25
CA SER A 314 31.96 -27.75 -22.95
C SER A 314 30.88 -27.01 -23.74
N SER A 315 30.88 -25.66 -23.75
CA SER A 315 29.86 -24.89 -24.45
C SER A 315 30.49 -24.06 -25.60
N PRO A 316 29.92 -24.11 -26.81
CA PRO A 316 30.37 -23.23 -27.88
C PRO A 316 30.22 -21.77 -27.52
N ALA A 317 31.17 -20.92 -27.93
CA ALA A 317 31.10 -19.48 -27.70
C ALA A 317 29.78 -18.91 -28.23
N ARG A 318 28.89 -18.45 -27.30
CA ARG A 318 27.63 -17.80 -27.65
C ARG A 318 27.89 -16.35 -28.04
N SER A 319 27.06 -15.82 -28.92
CA SER A 319 27.08 -14.38 -29.19
C SER A 319 26.64 -13.59 -27.96
N SER A 320 27.25 -12.44 -27.71
CA SER A 320 26.88 -11.51 -26.61
C SER A 320 25.39 -11.21 -26.57
N ARG A 321 24.69 -11.28 -27.71
CA ARG A 321 23.25 -11.06 -27.80
C ARG A 321 22.46 -12.29 -27.34
N GLU A 322 22.92 -13.50 -27.59
CA GLU A 322 22.29 -14.74 -27.13
C GLU A 322 22.36 -14.88 -25.63
N ASP A 323 23.50 -14.46 -25.02
CA ASP A 323 23.65 -14.44 -23.56
C ASP A 323 22.67 -13.46 -22.89
N VAL A 324 22.50 -12.28 -23.48
CA VAL A 324 21.50 -11.27 -22.98
C VAL A 324 20.08 -11.82 -23.08
N ILE A 325 19.70 -12.43 -24.20
CA ILE A 325 18.35 -13.00 -24.38
C ILE A 325 18.12 -14.15 -23.41
N GLY A 326 19.11 -15.02 -23.21
CA GLY A 326 19.06 -16.12 -22.25
C GLY A 326 18.90 -15.62 -20.80
N ALA A 327 19.69 -14.62 -20.43
CA ALA A 327 19.60 -13.98 -19.12
C ALA A 327 18.21 -13.35 -18.87
N ILE A 328 17.64 -12.65 -19.87
CA ILE A 328 16.27 -12.08 -19.77
C ILE A 328 15.23 -13.18 -19.66
N ALA A 329 15.31 -14.25 -20.45
CA ALA A 329 14.35 -15.34 -20.43
C ALA A 329 14.33 -16.03 -19.04
N THR A 330 15.50 -16.25 -18.44
CA THR A 330 15.59 -16.81 -17.08
C THR A 330 15.08 -15.84 -16.03
N THR A 331 15.42 -14.55 -16.15
CA THR A 331 14.96 -13.50 -15.24
C THR A 331 13.43 -13.39 -15.22
N LEU A 332 12.79 -13.40 -16.39
CA LEU A 332 11.33 -13.31 -16.46
C LEU A 332 10.62 -14.56 -15.95
N ARG A 333 11.21 -15.75 -16.12
CA ARG A 333 10.66 -16.99 -15.59
C ARG A 333 10.74 -17.07 -14.05
N THR A 334 11.75 -16.46 -13.44
CA THR A 334 11.97 -16.46 -12.00
C THR A 334 11.46 -15.16 -11.38
N ALA A 335 12.26 -14.09 -11.39
CA ALA A 335 11.92 -12.81 -10.77
C ALA A 335 10.65 -12.18 -11.35
N GLY A 336 10.39 -12.33 -12.66
CA GLY A 336 9.17 -11.79 -13.27
C GLY A 336 7.89 -12.42 -12.72
N ARG A 337 7.92 -13.70 -12.42
CA ARG A 337 6.81 -14.42 -11.82
C ARG A 337 6.58 -13.99 -10.36
N THR A 338 7.64 -13.83 -9.60
CA THR A 338 7.55 -13.34 -8.22
C THR A 338 6.98 -11.92 -8.18
N VAL A 339 7.39 -11.03 -9.10
CA VAL A 339 6.82 -9.68 -9.25
C VAL A 339 5.32 -9.72 -9.55
N LEU A 340 4.87 -10.61 -10.43
CA LEU A 340 3.44 -10.77 -10.74
C LEU A 340 2.63 -11.18 -9.50
N PHE A 341 3.15 -12.14 -8.70
CA PHE A 341 2.50 -12.56 -7.46
C PHE A 341 2.43 -11.45 -6.44
N SER A 342 3.54 -10.79 -6.22
CA SER A 342 3.67 -9.68 -5.32
C SER A 342 2.68 -8.56 -5.68
N SER A 343 2.66 -8.14 -6.93
CA SER A 343 1.72 -7.11 -7.40
C SER A 343 0.25 -7.53 -7.23
N LEU A 344 -0.07 -8.80 -7.44
CA LEU A 344 -1.43 -9.32 -7.23
C LEU A 344 -1.81 -9.30 -5.75
N THR A 345 -0.89 -9.68 -4.85
CA THR A 345 -1.13 -9.66 -3.40
C THR A 345 -1.39 -8.25 -2.90
N VAL A 346 -0.59 -7.26 -3.35
CA VAL A 346 -0.79 -5.85 -3.01
C VAL A 346 -2.11 -5.34 -3.58
N ALA A 347 -2.40 -5.61 -4.86
CA ALA A 347 -3.64 -5.18 -5.50
C ALA A 347 -4.89 -5.74 -4.80
N VAL A 348 -4.86 -7.00 -4.36
CA VAL A 348 -5.95 -7.62 -3.60
C VAL A 348 -6.11 -6.99 -2.22
N SER A 349 -5.01 -6.72 -1.51
CA SER A 349 -5.08 -6.03 -0.23
C SER A 349 -5.74 -4.65 -0.36
N LEU A 350 -5.37 -3.89 -1.40
CA LEU A 350 -5.97 -2.59 -1.69
C LEU A 350 -7.43 -2.71 -2.17
N ALA A 351 -7.80 -3.79 -2.87
CA ALA A 351 -9.17 -4.03 -3.31
C ALA A 351 -10.15 -4.22 -2.13
N ALA A 352 -9.68 -4.61 -0.95
CA ALA A 352 -10.52 -4.70 0.24
C ALA A 352 -11.16 -3.36 0.62
N MET A 353 -10.53 -2.23 0.28
CA MET A 353 -11.11 -0.89 0.51
C MET A 353 -12.34 -0.62 -0.35
N LEU A 354 -12.58 -1.37 -1.44
CA LEU A 354 -13.80 -1.27 -2.25
C LEU A 354 -15.07 -1.70 -1.50
N LEU A 355 -14.92 -2.46 -0.41
CA LEU A 355 -16.02 -2.91 0.43
C LEU A 355 -16.66 -1.76 1.24
N PHE A 356 -15.93 -0.67 1.44
CA PHE A 356 -16.40 0.46 2.22
C PHE A 356 -17.20 1.45 1.36
N PRO A 357 -18.24 2.11 1.92
CA PRO A 357 -19.08 3.02 1.16
C PRO A 357 -18.41 4.37 0.89
N GLN A 358 -17.45 4.78 1.72
CA GLN A 358 -16.76 6.07 1.61
C GLN A 358 -15.97 6.14 0.29
N TYR A 359 -16.25 7.12 -0.57
CA TYR A 359 -15.52 7.24 -1.83
C TYR A 359 -14.04 7.62 -1.62
N PHE A 360 -13.69 8.18 -0.47
CA PHE A 360 -12.30 8.37 -0.06
C PHE A 360 -11.52 7.04 -0.10
N LEU A 361 -11.99 6.00 0.61
CA LEU A 361 -11.34 4.68 0.63
C LEU A 361 -11.33 4.00 -0.75
N ARG A 362 -12.45 4.09 -1.48
CA ARG A 362 -12.55 3.55 -2.85
C ARG A 362 -11.57 4.21 -3.80
N SER A 363 -11.34 5.52 -3.66
CA SER A 363 -10.37 6.26 -4.47
C SER A 363 -8.96 5.75 -4.28
N PHE A 364 -8.57 5.45 -3.04
CA PHE A 364 -7.28 4.84 -2.74
C PHE A 364 -7.16 3.42 -3.29
N ALA A 365 -8.25 2.65 -3.28
CA ALA A 365 -8.27 1.34 -3.93
C ALA A 365 -8.04 1.46 -5.44
N TYR A 366 -8.76 2.34 -6.12
CA TYR A 366 -8.61 2.54 -7.57
C TYR A 366 -7.20 2.98 -7.94
N ALA A 367 -6.69 4.00 -7.25
CA ALA A 367 -5.35 4.53 -7.47
C ALA A 367 -4.27 3.49 -7.19
N GLY A 368 -4.38 2.82 -6.04
CA GLY A 368 -3.42 1.82 -5.60
C GLY A 368 -3.38 0.59 -6.50
N ILE A 369 -4.54 0.03 -6.86
CA ILE A 369 -4.62 -1.11 -7.79
C ILE A 369 -4.04 -0.72 -9.16
N ALA A 370 -4.45 0.44 -9.69
CA ALA A 370 -3.97 0.89 -10.99
C ALA A 370 -2.44 1.07 -11.00
N VAL A 371 -1.87 1.76 -10.00
CA VAL A 371 -0.44 2.03 -9.94
C VAL A 371 0.37 0.75 -9.76
N VAL A 372 -0.09 -0.18 -8.92
CA VAL A 372 0.59 -1.47 -8.69
C VAL A 372 0.62 -2.32 -9.95
N LEU A 373 -0.53 -2.44 -10.64
CA LEU A 373 -0.62 -3.23 -11.87
C LEU A 373 0.16 -2.58 -13.02
N LEU A 374 0.14 -1.26 -13.15
CA LEU A 374 0.91 -0.54 -14.16
C LEU A 374 2.41 -0.60 -13.87
N ALA A 375 2.84 -0.52 -12.61
CA ALA A 375 4.23 -0.71 -12.21
C ALA A 375 4.73 -2.13 -12.54
N ALA A 376 3.93 -3.14 -12.23
CA ALA A 376 4.23 -4.53 -12.59
C ALA A 376 4.29 -4.72 -14.11
N ALA A 377 3.32 -4.17 -14.85
CA ALA A 377 3.31 -4.24 -16.31
C ALA A 377 4.54 -3.55 -16.91
N ALA A 378 4.90 -2.36 -16.45
CA ALA A 378 6.09 -1.64 -16.90
C ALA A 378 7.38 -2.42 -16.55
N ALA A 379 7.46 -2.99 -15.35
CA ALA A 379 8.60 -3.82 -14.93
C ALA A 379 8.70 -5.12 -15.73
N LEU A 380 7.60 -5.71 -16.21
CA LEU A 380 7.59 -6.96 -16.96
C LEU A 380 7.67 -6.78 -18.49
N VAL A 381 7.39 -5.57 -19.00
CA VAL A 381 7.37 -5.28 -20.45
C VAL A 381 8.45 -4.28 -20.83
N LEU A 382 8.36 -3.07 -20.26
CA LEU A 382 9.24 -1.95 -20.61
C LEU A 382 10.67 -2.22 -20.16
N LEU A 383 10.85 -2.65 -18.93
CA LEU A 383 12.18 -2.89 -18.35
C LEU A 383 12.95 -4.01 -19.07
N PRO A 384 12.40 -5.20 -19.35
CA PRO A 384 13.12 -6.22 -20.11
C PRO A 384 13.46 -5.77 -21.54
N ALA A 385 12.59 -5.02 -22.22
CA ALA A 385 12.90 -4.45 -23.54
C ALA A 385 14.07 -3.48 -23.48
N ALA A 386 14.12 -2.62 -22.46
CA ALA A 386 15.24 -1.72 -22.22
C ALA A 386 16.53 -2.48 -21.88
N LEU A 387 16.46 -3.54 -21.08
CA LEU A 387 17.61 -4.37 -20.72
C LEU A 387 18.18 -5.13 -21.92
N VAL A 388 17.34 -5.61 -22.86
CA VAL A 388 17.78 -6.23 -24.12
C VAL A 388 18.59 -5.23 -24.96
N LEU A 389 18.15 -3.97 -25.02
CA LEU A 389 18.85 -2.92 -25.79
C LEU A 389 20.15 -2.45 -25.13
N LEU A 390 20.16 -2.36 -23.81
CA LEU A 390 21.33 -1.95 -23.04
C LEU A 390 22.39 -3.07 -22.91
N GLY A 391 21.95 -4.34 -22.81
CA GLY A 391 22.85 -5.48 -22.61
C GLY A 391 23.86 -5.23 -21.50
N HIS A 392 25.15 -5.42 -21.80
CA HIS A 392 26.26 -5.19 -20.87
C HIS A 392 26.41 -3.72 -20.43
N ARG A 393 25.90 -2.76 -21.22
CA ARG A 393 25.95 -1.32 -20.89
C ARG A 393 25.17 -0.96 -19.63
N VAL A 394 24.31 -1.83 -19.13
CA VAL A 394 23.61 -1.64 -17.84
C VAL A 394 24.61 -1.44 -16.68
N ASN A 395 25.83 -1.96 -16.80
CA ASN A 395 26.90 -1.80 -15.82
C ASN A 395 27.84 -0.61 -16.11
N SER A 396 27.58 0.19 -17.14
CA SER A 396 28.39 1.37 -17.46
C SER A 396 28.08 2.52 -16.51
N LEU A 397 28.96 3.52 -16.45
CA LEU A 397 28.93 4.61 -15.48
C LEU A 397 28.95 4.09 -14.01
N ASP A 398 29.91 3.20 -13.73
CA ASP A 398 30.12 2.67 -12.37
C ASP A 398 30.68 3.76 -11.46
N LEU A 399 29.79 4.38 -10.68
CA LEU A 399 30.11 5.43 -9.70
C LEU A 399 30.72 4.87 -8.40
N ARG A 400 30.71 3.55 -8.20
CA ARG A 400 31.38 2.93 -7.04
C ARG A 400 32.88 3.20 -7.05
N ARG A 401 33.50 3.31 -8.22
CA ARG A 401 34.90 3.66 -8.37
C ARG A 401 35.23 5.05 -7.81
N LEU A 402 34.24 5.96 -7.80
CA LEU A 402 34.38 7.32 -7.26
C LEU A 402 34.31 7.35 -5.73
N PHE A 403 33.50 6.46 -5.13
CA PHE A 403 33.23 6.45 -3.69
C PHE A 403 33.99 5.37 -2.91
N ARG A 404 34.56 4.37 -3.56
CA ARG A 404 35.30 3.27 -2.90
C ARG A 404 36.69 3.10 -3.46
N ARG A 405 37.64 3.68 -2.82
CA ARG A 405 39.04 3.28 -2.94
C ARG A 405 39.25 1.94 -2.21
N GLY A 406 39.28 0.82 -2.94
CA GLY A 406 40.00 -0.38 -2.55
C GLY A 406 39.34 -1.49 -1.74
N ARG A 407 38.01 -1.76 -1.81
CA ARG A 407 37.45 -3.00 -1.22
C ARG A 407 36.45 -3.69 -2.14
N PRO A 408 36.60 -5.01 -2.40
CA PRO A 408 35.56 -5.81 -3.09
C PRO A 408 34.41 -6.03 -2.11
N ALA A 409 33.24 -5.39 -2.36
CA ALA A 409 32.18 -5.26 -1.38
C ALA A 409 31.00 -6.24 -1.57
N ALA A 410 31.01 -7.12 -2.57
CA ALA A 410 29.86 -7.99 -2.85
C ALA A 410 29.77 -9.22 -1.93
N SER A 411 30.84 -9.64 -1.27
CA SER A 411 30.86 -10.83 -0.40
C SER A 411 30.66 -10.55 1.08
N ALA A 412 30.89 -9.31 1.55
CA ALA A 412 30.83 -8.98 2.96
C ALA A 412 29.39 -8.79 3.49
N ASP A 413 28.52 -8.15 2.70
CA ASP A 413 27.15 -7.85 3.14
C ASP A 413 26.28 -9.12 3.23
N GLY A 414 26.40 -10.04 2.27
CA GLY A 414 25.69 -11.32 2.32
C GLY A 414 26.13 -12.18 3.49
N ALA A 415 27.43 -12.19 3.83
CA ALA A 415 27.95 -12.95 4.96
C ALA A 415 27.44 -12.41 6.33
N ALA A 416 27.19 -11.11 6.45
CA ALA A 416 26.61 -10.52 7.66
C ALA A 416 25.17 -10.99 7.88
N TRP A 417 24.34 -10.98 6.85
CA TRP A 417 22.96 -11.49 6.90
C TRP A 417 22.91 -12.98 7.21
N GLY A 418 23.80 -13.79 6.62
CA GLY A 418 23.91 -15.22 6.93
C GLY A 418 24.32 -15.47 8.40
N ARG A 419 25.25 -14.67 8.95
CA ARG A 419 25.64 -14.77 10.38
C ARG A 419 24.50 -14.36 11.30
N MET A 420 23.77 -13.30 10.97
CA MET A 420 22.61 -12.87 11.74
C MET A 420 21.51 -13.95 11.75
N ALA A 421 21.18 -14.53 10.59
CA ALA A 421 20.23 -15.64 10.50
C ALA A 421 20.68 -16.83 11.36
N ALA A 422 21.95 -17.19 11.29
CA ALA A 422 22.51 -18.26 12.12
C ALA A 422 22.40 -17.98 13.62
N LEU A 423 22.70 -16.73 14.04
CA LEU A 423 22.58 -16.29 15.44
C LEU A 423 21.13 -16.36 15.93
N VAL A 424 20.19 -15.86 15.15
CA VAL A 424 18.76 -15.87 15.48
C VAL A 424 18.25 -17.32 15.58
N MET A 425 18.61 -18.18 14.64
CA MET A 425 18.21 -19.59 14.66
C MET A 425 18.85 -20.39 15.81
N ARG A 426 20.03 -20.01 16.28
CA ARG A 426 20.65 -20.65 17.46
C ARG A 426 19.90 -20.37 18.76
N ARG A 427 19.30 -19.18 18.90
CA ARG A 427 18.54 -18.73 20.07
C ARG A 427 17.09 -18.41 19.69
N ALA A 428 16.50 -19.21 18.81
CA ALA A 428 15.18 -18.94 18.22
C ALA A 428 14.07 -18.65 19.24
N PRO A 429 13.92 -19.41 20.36
CA PRO A 429 12.89 -19.08 21.36
C PRO A 429 13.07 -17.69 21.97
N VAL A 430 14.32 -17.29 22.26
CA VAL A 430 14.60 -15.98 22.86
C VAL A 430 14.24 -14.85 21.90
N PHE A 431 14.67 -14.95 20.65
CA PHE A 431 14.35 -13.94 19.63
C PHE A 431 12.85 -13.91 19.33
N ALA A 432 12.20 -15.05 19.21
CA ALA A 432 10.76 -15.11 18.96
C ALA A 432 9.97 -14.43 20.11
N VAL A 433 10.26 -14.79 21.37
CA VAL A 433 9.55 -14.23 22.52
C VAL A 433 9.87 -12.74 22.69
N ALA A 434 11.14 -12.36 22.67
CA ALA A 434 11.55 -10.97 22.87
C ALA A 434 10.97 -10.03 21.81
N THR A 435 11.01 -10.44 20.52
CA THR A 435 10.47 -9.65 19.42
C THR A 435 8.95 -9.57 19.51
N THR A 436 8.28 -10.68 19.78
CA THR A 436 6.80 -10.72 19.92
C THR A 436 6.35 -9.82 21.07
N VAL A 437 6.99 -9.95 22.25
CA VAL A 437 6.68 -9.10 23.42
C VAL A 437 6.96 -7.62 23.10
N GLY A 438 8.10 -7.32 22.46
CA GLY A 438 8.41 -5.95 22.05
C GLY A 438 7.36 -5.34 21.11
N LEU A 439 6.89 -6.10 20.12
CA LEU A 439 5.84 -5.67 19.20
C LEU A 439 4.48 -5.51 19.89
N ILE A 440 4.14 -6.39 20.83
CA ILE A 440 2.91 -6.29 21.65
C ILE A 440 2.96 -5.02 22.51
N VAL A 441 4.07 -4.78 23.22
CA VAL A 441 4.24 -3.60 24.07
C VAL A 441 4.13 -2.31 23.25
N LEU A 442 4.75 -2.27 22.06
CA LEU A 442 4.64 -1.13 21.15
C LEU A 442 3.19 -0.95 20.65
N GLY A 443 2.43 -2.04 20.56
CA GLY A 443 1.03 -2.05 20.14
C GLY A 443 0.03 -1.65 21.23
N LEU A 444 0.41 -1.66 22.54
CA LEU A 444 -0.52 -1.40 23.65
C LEU A 444 -1.27 -0.05 23.54
N PRO A 445 -0.66 1.07 23.10
CA PRO A 445 -1.39 2.33 22.97
C PRO A 445 -2.59 2.25 22.02
N PHE A 446 -2.59 1.33 21.08
CA PHE A 446 -3.73 1.14 20.17
C PHE A 446 -5.03 0.75 20.88
N LEU A 447 -4.97 0.13 22.06
CA LEU A 447 -6.15 -0.18 22.88
C LEU A 447 -6.87 1.08 23.38
N GLY A 448 -6.17 2.22 23.43
CA GLY A 448 -6.72 3.53 23.81
C GLY A 448 -7.09 4.41 22.62
N VAL A 449 -7.23 3.86 21.42
CA VAL A 449 -7.57 4.65 20.23
C VAL A 449 -8.91 5.35 20.36
N LYS A 450 -8.92 6.65 20.08
CA LYS A 450 -10.13 7.47 19.99
C LYS A 450 -10.35 7.89 18.55
N PHE A 451 -11.54 7.67 18.05
CA PHE A 451 -11.91 8.04 16.70
C PHE A 451 -12.58 9.41 16.67
N GLY A 452 -12.19 10.22 15.68
CA GLY A 452 -12.72 11.56 15.43
C GLY A 452 -13.00 11.79 13.94
N THR A 453 -13.35 13.01 13.62
CA THR A 453 -13.57 13.46 12.24
C THR A 453 -12.37 14.27 11.76
N ALA A 454 -12.21 14.36 10.45
CA ALA A 454 -11.26 15.28 9.84
C ALA A 454 -11.77 16.73 10.01
N ASP A 455 -11.03 17.56 10.74
CA ASP A 455 -11.39 18.95 10.99
C ASP A 455 -10.18 19.88 10.78
N ASP A 456 -10.34 21.17 11.10
CA ASP A 456 -9.33 22.21 10.98
C ASP A 456 -8.02 21.94 11.76
N ARG A 457 -8.07 21.10 12.81
CA ARG A 457 -6.89 20.73 13.62
C ARG A 457 -5.86 19.91 12.84
N GLN A 458 -6.23 19.46 11.67
CA GLN A 458 -5.30 18.81 10.75
C GLN A 458 -4.41 19.79 9.99
N LEU A 459 -4.82 21.05 9.90
CA LEU A 459 -4.04 22.12 9.30
C LEU A 459 -2.96 22.64 10.26
N PRO A 460 -1.92 23.30 9.76
CA PRO A 460 -0.97 24.00 10.60
C PRO A 460 -1.67 25.04 11.51
N SER A 461 -1.14 25.22 12.72
CA SER A 461 -1.69 26.18 13.70
C SER A 461 -1.75 27.64 13.19
N GLY A 462 -0.96 27.99 12.18
CA GLY A 462 -0.97 29.31 11.53
C GLY A 462 -1.92 29.42 10.34
N ALA A 463 -2.61 28.35 9.95
CA ALA A 463 -3.60 28.37 8.89
C ALA A 463 -4.79 29.25 9.28
N GLU A 464 -5.27 30.12 8.37
CA GLU A 464 -6.32 31.08 8.70
C GLU A 464 -7.61 30.41 9.14
N SER A 465 -8.06 29.38 8.42
CA SER A 465 -9.26 28.64 8.77
C SER A 465 -9.13 27.90 10.10
N HIS A 466 -7.92 27.39 10.46
CA HIS A 466 -7.66 26.81 11.76
C HIS A 466 -7.77 27.87 12.88
N VAL A 467 -7.16 29.03 12.70
CA VAL A 467 -7.22 30.15 13.65
C VAL A 467 -8.68 30.56 13.90
N VAL A 468 -9.48 30.75 12.83
CA VAL A 468 -10.90 31.10 12.95
C VAL A 468 -11.67 30.04 13.75
N GLN A 469 -11.48 28.77 13.44
CA GLN A 469 -12.19 27.69 14.15
C GLN A 469 -11.74 27.58 15.62
N GLN A 470 -10.47 27.87 15.91
CA GLN A 470 -9.98 27.90 17.29
C GLN A 470 -10.61 29.05 18.08
N HIS A 471 -10.70 30.25 17.51
CA HIS A 471 -11.39 31.38 18.15
C HIS A 471 -12.87 31.06 18.42
N ILE A 472 -13.53 30.38 17.47
CA ILE A 472 -14.92 29.96 17.64
C ILE A 472 -15.05 28.95 18.80
N ARG A 473 -14.19 27.96 18.88
CA ARG A 473 -14.22 26.96 19.97
C ARG A 473 -14.00 27.56 21.34
N ASP A 474 -13.06 28.49 21.45
CA ASP A 474 -12.65 29.04 22.76
C ASP A 474 -13.52 30.22 23.19
N GLY A 475 -13.91 31.08 22.25
CA GLY A 475 -14.55 32.36 22.51
C GLY A 475 -16.06 32.37 22.43
N PHE A 476 -16.70 31.49 21.65
CA PHE A 476 -18.13 31.57 21.42
C PHE A 476 -18.96 30.67 22.33
N PRO A 477 -20.13 31.09 22.78
CA PRO A 477 -20.99 30.29 23.66
C PRO A 477 -21.66 29.16 22.84
N GLY A 478 -21.55 27.92 23.35
CA GLY A 478 -22.23 26.77 22.78
C GLY A 478 -21.57 26.15 21.56
N SER A 479 -20.33 26.53 21.26
CA SER A 479 -19.54 25.97 20.17
C SER A 479 -20.38 25.69 18.89
N PRO A 480 -20.66 26.69 18.05
CA PRO A 480 -21.60 26.55 16.90
C PRO A 480 -21.33 25.35 15.98
N GLY A 481 -20.09 24.84 15.97
CA GLY A 481 -19.68 23.65 15.20
C GLY A 481 -20.03 22.30 15.84
N GLY A 482 -20.57 22.30 17.07
CA GLY A 482 -20.93 21.08 17.80
C GLY A 482 -22.43 20.79 17.88
N ALA A 483 -23.24 21.61 17.27
CA ALA A 483 -24.69 21.43 17.27
C ALA A 483 -25.09 20.17 16.49
N LEU A 484 -26.11 19.49 17.01
CA LEU A 484 -26.83 18.42 16.31
C LEU A 484 -28.11 19.01 15.72
N GLU A 485 -28.45 18.63 14.52
CA GLU A 485 -29.69 19.05 13.90
C GLU A 485 -30.58 17.85 13.70
N VAL A 486 -31.81 18.00 14.16
CA VAL A 486 -32.86 17.00 14.04
C VAL A 486 -33.86 17.51 13.00
N LEU A 487 -33.81 16.91 11.82
CA LEU A 487 -34.84 17.11 10.80
C LEU A 487 -36.11 16.39 11.22
N ALA A 488 -37.24 17.08 11.14
CA ALA A 488 -38.59 16.55 11.35
C ALA A 488 -39.32 16.58 10.01
N GLU A 489 -39.71 15.43 9.50
CA GLU A 489 -40.39 15.29 8.21
C GLU A 489 -41.85 14.91 8.40
N GLY A 490 -42.74 15.60 7.69
CA GLY A 490 -44.18 15.40 7.73
C GLY A 490 -44.89 16.47 8.55
N ARG A 491 -46.12 16.71 8.19
CA ARG A 491 -46.96 17.72 8.87
C ARG A 491 -47.18 17.36 10.30
N ALA A 492 -46.86 18.25 11.19
CA ALA A 492 -47.15 18.13 12.61
C ALA A 492 -47.76 19.43 13.15
N THR A 493 -48.51 19.31 14.20
CA THR A 493 -49.07 20.47 14.90
C THR A 493 -48.03 21.11 15.80
N GLU A 494 -48.14 22.40 16.08
CA GLU A 494 -47.26 23.11 16.99
C GLU A 494 -47.13 22.41 18.37
N ALA A 495 -48.26 21.86 18.87
CA ALA A 495 -48.30 21.09 20.11
C ALA A 495 -47.44 19.81 20.04
N GLN A 496 -47.41 19.14 18.87
CA GLN A 496 -46.58 17.95 18.66
C GLN A 496 -45.10 18.31 18.60
N TYR A 497 -44.74 19.39 17.94
CA TYR A 497 -43.35 19.89 17.91
C TYR A 497 -42.87 20.32 19.30
N THR A 498 -43.74 21.03 20.08
CA THR A 498 -43.41 21.43 21.44
C THR A 498 -43.22 20.21 22.32
N ALA A 499 -44.13 19.24 22.29
CA ALA A 499 -44.01 18.01 23.08
C ALA A 499 -42.77 17.17 22.71
N TYR A 500 -42.34 17.17 21.45
CA TYR A 500 -41.09 16.53 21.06
C TYR A 500 -39.87 17.31 21.54
N LYS A 501 -39.91 18.65 21.41
CA LYS A 501 -38.85 19.54 21.92
C LYS A 501 -38.64 19.33 23.42
N ASP A 502 -39.71 19.26 24.22
CA ASP A 502 -39.64 19.07 25.68
C ASP A 502 -39.04 17.70 26.02
N ARG A 503 -39.35 16.66 25.24
CA ARG A 503 -38.75 15.33 25.42
C ARG A 503 -37.27 15.31 25.14
N ILE A 504 -36.83 15.89 24.01
CA ILE A 504 -35.40 15.91 23.67
C ILE A 504 -34.64 16.86 24.62
N ALA A 505 -35.22 17.94 25.07
CA ALA A 505 -34.61 18.86 26.02
C ALA A 505 -34.39 18.23 27.40
N ALA A 506 -35.17 17.21 27.76
CA ALA A 506 -35.02 16.46 29.01
C ALA A 506 -33.89 15.41 28.98
N LEU A 507 -33.25 15.15 27.83
CA LEU A 507 -32.16 14.19 27.72
C LEU A 507 -30.92 14.68 28.48
N PRO A 508 -30.18 13.78 29.16
CA PRO A 508 -29.10 14.15 30.08
C PRO A 508 -27.98 14.99 29.47
N GLU A 509 -27.63 14.69 28.23
CA GLU A 509 -26.52 15.32 27.53
C GLU A 509 -26.91 16.60 26.76
N VAL A 510 -28.15 17.04 26.84
CA VAL A 510 -28.63 18.24 26.16
C VAL A 510 -28.38 19.48 27.02
N LEU A 511 -27.68 20.45 26.44
CA LEU A 511 -27.53 21.78 27.03
C LEU A 511 -28.74 22.66 26.71
N ARG A 512 -29.16 22.71 25.46
CA ARG A 512 -30.24 23.55 24.92
C ARG A 512 -30.82 22.97 23.63
N VAL A 513 -32.12 23.25 23.44
CA VAL A 513 -32.82 22.95 22.17
C VAL A 513 -33.41 24.23 21.63
N ASP A 514 -33.03 24.59 20.41
CA ASP A 514 -33.60 25.71 19.67
C ASP A 514 -34.57 25.20 18.59
N GLY A 515 -35.52 26.00 18.17
CA GLY A 515 -36.55 25.61 17.21
C GLY A 515 -37.89 25.22 17.86
N PRO A 516 -38.85 24.67 17.12
CA PRO A 516 -38.71 24.29 15.69
C PRO A 516 -38.63 25.49 14.76
N LEU A 517 -37.83 25.35 13.69
CA LEU A 517 -37.95 26.23 12.54
C LEU A 517 -38.66 25.42 11.46
N ALA A 518 -39.89 25.82 11.14
CA ALA A 518 -40.75 25.09 10.20
C ALA A 518 -40.79 25.79 8.83
N GLN A 519 -40.74 25.00 7.76
CA GLN A 519 -40.91 25.45 6.39
C GLN A 519 -41.60 24.36 5.57
N GLY A 520 -42.79 24.68 5.03
CA GLY A 520 -43.55 23.68 4.29
C GLY A 520 -44.09 22.55 5.21
N ASP A 521 -43.75 21.35 4.85
CA ASP A 521 -44.12 20.12 5.57
C ASP A 521 -42.98 19.60 6.47
N SER A 522 -41.86 20.34 6.59
CA SER A 522 -40.70 19.97 7.38
C SER A 522 -40.37 21.03 8.43
N ALA A 523 -39.68 20.58 9.47
CA ALA A 523 -39.13 21.46 10.49
C ALA A 523 -37.74 20.93 10.92
N TYR A 524 -36.94 21.75 11.56
CA TYR A 524 -35.74 21.26 12.21
C TYR A 524 -35.55 21.88 13.60
N PHE A 525 -34.86 21.11 14.44
CA PHE A 525 -34.44 21.50 15.77
C PHE A 525 -32.93 21.52 15.83
N THR A 526 -32.33 22.52 16.46
CA THR A 526 -30.92 22.57 16.78
C THR A 526 -30.71 22.16 18.22
N VAL A 527 -29.99 21.10 18.46
CA VAL A 527 -29.70 20.54 19.78
C VAL A 527 -28.24 20.76 20.10
N LEU A 528 -27.97 21.51 21.16
CA LEU A 528 -26.60 21.74 21.63
C LEU A 528 -26.27 20.70 22.70
N PRO A 529 -25.23 19.88 22.53
CA PRO A 529 -24.79 18.93 23.55
C PRO A 529 -24.02 19.63 24.67
N LYS A 530 -23.97 18.98 25.84
CA LYS A 530 -23.04 19.33 26.90
C LYS A 530 -21.64 18.79 26.56
N GLY A 531 -20.62 19.58 26.70
CA GLY A 531 -19.25 19.17 26.51
C GLY A 531 -18.74 19.26 25.06
N GLU A 532 -17.83 18.37 24.66
CA GLU A 532 -17.15 18.41 23.38
C GLU A 532 -18.08 17.94 22.24
N ALA A 533 -17.95 18.61 21.06
CA ALA A 533 -18.77 18.38 19.88
C ALA A 533 -18.76 16.91 19.37
N VAL A 534 -17.67 16.18 19.54
CA VAL A 534 -17.49 14.78 19.12
C VAL A 534 -17.19 13.84 20.27
N GLY A 535 -17.31 14.32 21.51
CA GLY A 535 -17.07 13.53 22.72
C GLY A 535 -18.08 12.39 22.90
N ASP A 536 -17.81 11.49 23.84
CA ASP A 536 -18.67 10.34 24.11
C ASP A 536 -20.09 10.74 24.51
N GLY A 537 -20.26 11.90 25.19
CA GLY A 537 -21.55 12.46 25.53
C GLY A 537 -22.39 12.81 24.30
N ALA A 538 -21.78 13.55 23.36
CA ALA A 538 -22.47 13.91 22.10
C ALA A 538 -22.82 12.66 21.26
N GLN A 539 -21.95 11.66 21.23
CA GLN A 539 -22.22 10.39 20.53
C GLN A 539 -23.33 9.57 21.20
N ARG A 540 -23.43 9.60 22.54
CA ARG A 540 -24.59 9.01 23.24
C ARG A 540 -25.88 9.75 22.92
N LEU A 541 -25.81 11.08 22.92
CA LEU A 541 -26.96 11.93 22.60
C LEU A 541 -27.53 11.65 21.20
N VAL A 542 -26.64 11.43 20.19
CA VAL A 542 -27.08 11.03 18.84
C VAL A 542 -27.93 9.76 18.90
N ARG A 543 -27.49 8.74 19.65
CA ARG A 543 -28.25 7.49 19.79
C ARG A 543 -29.57 7.67 20.53
N GLU A 544 -29.59 8.51 21.55
CA GLU A 544 -30.80 8.84 22.32
C GLU A 544 -31.79 9.63 21.46
N LEU A 545 -31.34 10.62 20.70
CA LEU A 545 -32.19 11.37 19.77
C LEU A 545 -32.85 10.46 18.73
N ARG A 546 -32.07 9.54 18.13
CA ARG A 546 -32.59 8.56 17.16
C ARG A 546 -33.56 7.56 17.75
N SER A 547 -33.44 7.25 19.04
CA SER A 547 -34.36 6.35 19.73
C SER A 547 -35.62 7.07 20.34
N THR A 548 -35.60 8.41 20.36
CA THR A 548 -36.71 9.19 20.91
C THR A 548 -37.91 9.17 19.97
N GLN A 549 -39.03 8.63 20.42
CA GLN A 549 -40.25 8.54 19.62
C GLN A 549 -40.79 9.93 19.26
N ALA A 550 -41.09 10.12 17.99
CA ALA A 550 -41.70 11.30 17.42
C ALA A 550 -42.99 10.93 16.65
N PRO A 551 -43.98 11.81 16.57
CA PRO A 551 -45.19 11.59 15.75
C PRO A 551 -44.98 11.87 14.26
N PHE A 552 -43.76 12.14 13.87
CA PHE A 552 -43.24 12.44 12.53
C PHE A 552 -41.92 11.72 12.29
N GLY A 553 -41.48 11.66 11.03
CA GLY A 553 -40.14 11.13 10.69
C GLY A 553 -39.05 12.03 11.29
N THR A 554 -38.03 11.42 11.84
CA THR A 554 -36.84 12.16 12.34
C THR A 554 -35.57 11.63 11.74
N ALA A 555 -34.66 12.54 11.41
CA ALA A 555 -33.32 12.21 11.00
C ALA A 555 -32.31 13.18 11.64
N VAL A 556 -31.20 12.64 12.17
CA VAL A 556 -30.25 13.40 12.97
C VAL A 556 -28.95 13.58 12.19
N THR A 557 -28.46 14.83 12.13
CA THR A 557 -27.16 15.17 11.57
C THR A 557 -26.35 16.07 12.51
N GLY A 558 -25.15 16.46 12.06
CA GLY A 558 -24.15 17.17 12.82
C GLY A 558 -22.89 16.34 13.00
N THR A 559 -21.80 16.96 13.45
CA THR A 559 -20.46 16.32 13.49
C THR A 559 -20.43 15.00 14.26
N ALA A 560 -21.13 14.94 15.43
CA ALA A 560 -21.19 13.70 16.20
C ALA A 560 -22.01 12.60 15.52
N ALA A 561 -23.08 12.95 14.80
CA ALA A 561 -23.90 12.00 14.06
C ALA A 561 -23.11 11.39 12.90
N VAL A 562 -22.39 12.23 12.16
CA VAL A 562 -21.47 11.79 11.09
C VAL A 562 -20.39 10.84 11.63
N LEU A 563 -19.81 11.15 12.81
CA LEU A 563 -18.83 10.27 13.45
C LEU A 563 -19.42 8.92 13.85
N VAL A 564 -20.63 8.92 14.46
CA VAL A 564 -21.33 7.68 14.84
C VAL A 564 -21.58 6.82 13.61
N ASP A 565 -22.10 7.41 12.54
CA ASP A 565 -22.38 6.68 11.29
C ASP A 565 -21.11 6.16 10.61
N SER A 566 -20.03 6.95 10.58
CA SER A 566 -18.74 6.52 10.05
C SER A 566 -18.16 5.35 10.84
N LYS A 567 -18.25 5.38 12.18
CA LYS A 567 -17.81 4.27 13.05
C LYS A 567 -18.62 3.00 12.77
N HIS A 568 -19.93 3.10 12.62
CA HIS A 568 -20.80 1.97 12.28
C HIS A 568 -20.47 1.41 10.90
N ALA A 569 -20.37 2.26 9.88
CA ALA A 569 -20.07 1.84 8.52
C ALA A 569 -18.72 1.10 8.40
N ILE A 570 -17.72 1.52 9.19
CA ILE A 570 -16.42 0.86 9.23
C ILE A 570 -16.49 -0.44 10.03
N ALA A 571 -17.10 -0.42 11.23
CA ALA A 571 -17.19 -1.58 12.10
C ALA A 571 -17.91 -2.76 11.42
N ASP A 572 -18.98 -2.49 10.68
CA ASP A 572 -19.75 -3.53 9.97
C ASP A 572 -18.98 -4.19 8.84
N ARG A 573 -18.07 -3.46 8.18
CA ARG A 573 -17.35 -3.93 7.00
C ARG A 573 -15.92 -4.37 7.26
N LEU A 574 -15.31 -3.88 8.33
CA LEU A 574 -13.91 -4.20 8.66
C LEU A 574 -13.65 -5.72 8.82
N PRO A 575 -14.52 -6.51 9.49
CA PRO A 575 -14.33 -7.95 9.60
C PRO A 575 -14.32 -8.65 8.23
N TRP A 576 -15.19 -8.21 7.32
CA TRP A 576 -15.26 -8.75 5.96
C TRP A 576 -14.04 -8.39 5.12
N ALA A 577 -13.55 -7.16 5.23
CA ALA A 577 -12.33 -6.71 4.58
C ALA A 577 -11.11 -7.49 5.10
N ALA A 578 -10.98 -7.66 6.41
CA ALA A 578 -9.93 -8.43 7.03
C ALA A 578 -9.98 -9.92 6.62
N ALA A 579 -11.17 -10.52 6.62
CA ALA A 579 -11.37 -11.90 6.17
C ALA A 579 -11.02 -12.07 4.68
N PHE A 580 -11.45 -11.15 3.83
CA PHE A 580 -11.11 -11.14 2.40
C PHE A 580 -9.60 -11.10 2.19
N ILE A 581 -8.90 -10.16 2.82
CA ILE A 581 -7.44 -10.04 2.73
C ILE A 581 -6.77 -11.33 3.24
N ALA A 582 -7.19 -11.85 4.40
CA ALA A 582 -6.62 -13.05 4.99
C ALA A 582 -6.80 -14.27 4.08
N ILE A 583 -8.02 -14.53 3.59
CA ILE A 583 -8.34 -15.69 2.75
C ILE A 583 -7.54 -15.65 1.44
N VAL A 584 -7.53 -14.50 0.76
CA VAL A 584 -6.82 -14.38 -0.52
C VAL A 584 -5.31 -14.47 -0.32
N THR A 585 -4.78 -13.88 0.75
CA THR A 585 -3.35 -13.99 1.10
C THR A 585 -2.97 -15.44 1.43
N LEU A 586 -3.78 -16.14 2.23
CA LEU A 586 -3.57 -17.54 2.54
C LEU A 586 -3.53 -18.39 1.25
N LEU A 587 -4.44 -18.13 0.31
CA LEU A 587 -4.49 -18.81 -0.98
C LEU A 587 -3.26 -18.51 -1.84
N LEU A 588 -2.91 -17.23 -2.02
CA LEU A 588 -1.78 -16.83 -2.86
C LEU A 588 -0.44 -17.36 -2.32
N VAL A 589 -0.19 -17.22 -1.03
CA VAL A 589 1.05 -17.71 -0.40
C VAL A 589 1.08 -19.23 -0.38
N PHE A 590 -0.07 -19.91 -0.23
CA PHE A 590 -0.17 -21.37 -0.39
C PHE A 590 0.18 -21.80 -1.82
N LEU A 591 -0.34 -21.14 -2.84
CA LEU A 591 -0.01 -21.43 -4.25
C LEU A 591 1.48 -21.24 -4.56
N LEU A 592 2.14 -20.32 -3.87
CA LEU A 592 3.57 -20.07 -4.01
C LEU A 592 4.42 -21.12 -3.30
N THR A 593 4.04 -21.51 -2.07
CA THR A 593 4.91 -22.30 -1.17
C THR A 593 4.54 -23.78 -1.08
N GLY A 594 3.27 -24.12 -1.39
CA GLY A 594 2.74 -25.47 -1.21
C GLY A 594 2.59 -25.89 0.25
N SER A 595 2.67 -24.95 1.19
CA SER A 595 2.53 -25.18 2.64
C SER A 595 1.29 -24.48 3.18
N VAL A 596 0.64 -25.06 4.18
CA VAL A 596 -0.47 -24.44 4.91
C VAL A 596 0.04 -23.57 6.06
N LEU A 597 1.15 -23.95 6.67
CA LEU A 597 1.64 -23.26 7.87
C LEU A 597 2.32 -21.94 7.54
N ILE A 598 3.04 -21.83 6.42
CA ILE A 598 3.72 -20.60 5.99
C ILE A 598 2.74 -19.44 5.78
N PRO A 599 1.61 -19.58 5.04
CA PRO A 599 0.61 -18.54 4.92
C PRO A 599 0.04 -18.08 6.25
N ILE A 600 -0.29 -19.01 7.15
CA ILE A 600 -0.81 -18.68 8.48
C ILE A 600 0.21 -17.89 9.29
N GLN A 601 1.47 -18.33 9.31
CA GLN A 601 2.55 -17.58 9.95
C GLN A 601 2.68 -16.17 9.36
N ALA A 602 2.66 -16.03 8.03
CA ALA A 602 2.80 -14.76 7.36
C ALA A 602 1.68 -13.77 7.74
N VAL A 603 0.43 -14.22 7.77
CA VAL A 603 -0.71 -13.39 8.18
C VAL A 603 -0.61 -12.99 9.66
N LEU A 604 -0.27 -13.92 10.55
CA LEU A 604 -0.14 -13.63 11.99
C LEU A 604 1.00 -12.67 12.30
N LEU A 605 2.16 -12.87 11.68
CA LEU A 605 3.32 -12.00 11.88
C LEU A 605 3.08 -10.59 11.32
N ASN A 606 2.38 -10.50 10.19
CA ASN A 606 1.99 -9.23 9.64
C ASN A 606 0.96 -8.50 10.52
N ALA A 607 -0.05 -9.21 11.03
CA ALA A 607 -1.00 -8.64 11.98
C ALA A 607 -0.31 -8.09 13.24
N LEU A 608 0.67 -8.81 13.77
CA LEU A 608 1.47 -8.38 14.92
C LEU A 608 2.28 -7.11 14.60
N SER A 609 2.91 -7.04 13.43
CA SER A 609 3.65 -5.87 12.97
C SER A 609 2.75 -4.65 12.84
N LEU A 610 1.56 -4.83 12.26
CA LEU A 610 0.58 -3.75 12.10
C LEU A 610 0.03 -3.25 13.43
N THR A 611 -0.22 -4.14 14.39
CA THR A 611 -0.64 -3.75 15.74
C THR A 611 0.40 -2.84 16.38
N ALA A 612 1.68 -3.17 16.25
CA ALA A 612 2.78 -2.34 16.76
C ALA A 612 2.85 -0.98 16.04
N MET A 613 2.67 -0.93 14.73
CA MET A 613 2.61 0.31 13.96
C MET A 613 1.45 1.20 14.43
N PHE A 614 0.25 0.63 14.60
CA PHE A 614 -0.91 1.40 15.09
C PHE A 614 -0.70 1.91 16.51
N GLY A 615 -0.08 1.12 17.40
CA GLY A 615 0.26 1.58 18.74
C GLY A 615 1.21 2.79 18.71
N ALA A 616 2.24 2.75 17.88
CA ALA A 616 3.14 3.87 17.69
C ALA A 616 2.44 5.11 17.12
N VAL A 617 1.53 4.92 16.15
CA VAL A 617 0.74 6.01 15.56
C VAL A 617 -0.17 6.66 16.62
N VAL A 618 -0.86 5.89 17.45
CA VAL A 618 -1.69 6.41 18.55
C VAL A 618 -0.81 7.20 19.52
N TRP A 619 0.29 6.63 19.99
CA TRP A 619 1.20 7.27 20.93
C TRP A 619 1.78 8.59 20.41
N VAL A 620 2.14 8.66 19.13
CA VAL A 620 2.70 9.88 18.53
C VAL A 620 1.61 10.90 18.23
N PHE A 621 0.58 10.52 17.47
CA PHE A 621 -0.34 11.48 16.87
C PHE A 621 -1.56 11.78 17.71
N GLN A 622 -2.17 10.77 18.35
CA GLN A 622 -3.32 10.99 19.23
C GLN A 622 -2.88 11.56 20.57
N ASP A 623 -1.89 10.93 21.23
CA ASP A 623 -1.43 11.34 22.55
C ASP A 623 -0.49 12.55 22.50
N GLY A 624 -0.04 12.94 21.29
CA GLY A 624 0.75 14.16 21.04
C GLY A 624 2.22 14.05 21.37
N HIS A 625 2.74 12.84 21.67
CA HIS A 625 4.16 12.66 21.89
C HIS A 625 4.93 13.00 20.60
N LEU A 626 6.06 13.69 20.72
CA LEU A 626 6.86 14.18 19.59
C LEU A 626 6.19 15.26 18.72
N SER A 627 5.03 15.82 19.10
CA SER A 627 4.33 16.85 18.33
C SER A 627 5.19 18.07 18.04
N GLY A 628 5.96 18.54 19.04
CA GLY A 628 6.90 19.65 18.88
C GLY A 628 8.05 19.35 17.90
N LEU A 629 8.55 18.11 17.87
CA LEU A 629 9.62 17.69 16.95
C LEU A 629 9.10 17.55 15.52
N LEU A 630 7.90 17.01 15.37
CA LEU A 630 7.29 16.74 14.07
C LEU A 630 6.49 17.92 13.52
N GLY A 631 6.30 18.99 14.32
CA GLY A 631 5.64 20.23 13.92
C GLY A 631 4.17 20.01 13.55
N PHE A 632 3.36 19.44 14.47
CA PHE A 632 1.92 19.28 14.30
C PHE A 632 1.18 19.52 15.62
N THR A 633 -0.10 19.84 15.51
CA THR A 633 -1.00 19.91 16.69
C THR A 633 -1.74 18.57 16.82
N SER A 634 -1.68 17.94 18.00
CA SER A 634 -2.42 16.68 18.21
C SER A 634 -3.91 16.97 18.20
N PRO A 635 -4.70 16.29 17.34
CA PRO A 635 -6.15 16.39 17.34
C PRO A 635 -6.81 15.63 18.52
N GLY A 636 -6.04 14.84 19.28
CA GLY A 636 -6.54 14.00 20.38
C GLY A 636 -7.35 12.78 19.93
N SER A 637 -7.49 12.58 18.63
CA SER A 637 -8.22 11.47 18.02
C SER A 637 -7.67 11.16 16.62
N ILE A 638 -7.98 9.99 16.10
CA ILE A 638 -7.59 9.55 14.76
C ILE A 638 -8.84 9.53 13.89
N GLU A 639 -8.75 10.07 12.68
CA GLU A 639 -9.85 10.03 11.71
C GLU A 639 -10.22 8.57 11.39
N THR A 640 -11.51 8.25 11.30
CA THR A 640 -12.03 6.88 11.26
C THR A 640 -11.58 6.04 10.06
N THR A 641 -11.40 6.65 8.89
CA THR A 641 -11.04 5.93 7.65
C THR A 641 -9.54 5.67 7.54
N LEU A 642 -8.71 6.47 8.21
CA LEU A 642 -7.26 6.41 8.08
C LEU A 642 -6.64 5.09 8.57
N PRO A 643 -7.06 4.49 9.70
CA PRO A 643 -6.58 3.17 10.11
C PRO A 643 -6.90 2.07 9.10
N VAL A 644 -8.06 2.13 8.44
CA VAL A 644 -8.43 1.17 7.39
C VAL A 644 -7.48 1.29 6.19
N LEU A 645 -7.24 2.53 5.75
CA LEU A 645 -6.31 2.82 4.68
C LEU A 645 -4.89 2.32 5.02
N MET A 646 -4.39 2.69 6.19
CA MET A 646 -3.06 2.28 6.66
C MET A 646 -2.95 0.75 6.79
N PHE A 647 -4.00 0.08 7.29
CA PHE A 647 -4.06 -1.37 7.37
C PHE A 647 -3.93 -2.03 5.99
N CYS A 648 -4.75 -1.64 5.02
CA CYS A 648 -4.74 -2.23 3.68
C CYS A 648 -3.42 -2.00 2.94
N VAL A 649 -2.89 -0.78 3.00
CA VAL A 649 -1.63 -0.41 2.34
C VAL A 649 -0.44 -1.11 3.00
N ALA A 650 -0.29 -1.01 4.32
CA ALA A 650 0.84 -1.59 5.03
C ALA A 650 0.81 -3.11 5.00
N PHE A 651 -0.39 -3.75 5.07
CA PHE A 651 -0.53 -5.19 4.89
C PHE A 651 -0.06 -5.64 3.50
N GLY A 652 -0.49 -4.94 2.45
CA GLY A 652 -0.09 -5.24 1.08
C GLY A 652 1.43 -5.13 0.88
N LEU A 653 2.03 -4.02 1.32
CA LEU A 653 3.48 -3.78 1.23
C LEU A 653 4.29 -4.80 2.03
N SER A 654 3.82 -5.17 3.23
CA SER A 654 4.49 -6.20 4.02
C SER A 654 4.42 -7.56 3.31
N MET A 655 3.29 -7.95 2.74
CA MET A 655 3.20 -9.22 2.02
C MET A 655 4.10 -9.27 0.79
N ASP A 656 4.30 -8.17 0.08
CA ASP A 656 5.20 -8.06 -1.06
C ASP A 656 6.60 -8.58 -0.72
N TYR A 657 7.24 -8.00 0.26
CA TYR A 657 8.57 -8.45 0.69
C TYR A 657 8.58 -9.89 1.24
N GLY A 658 7.43 -10.36 1.82
CA GLY A 658 7.25 -11.75 2.27
C GLY A 658 7.36 -12.75 1.15
N VAL A 659 6.68 -12.49 0.07
CA VAL A 659 6.68 -13.32 -1.13
C VAL A 659 8.10 -13.47 -1.68
N PHE A 660 8.88 -12.39 -1.75
CA PHE A 660 10.27 -12.44 -2.23
C PHE A 660 11.19 -13.30 -1.34
N LEU A 661 11.09 -13.16 -0.02
CA LEU A 661 11.90 -13.95 0.90
C LEU A 661 11.49 -15.43 0.86
N LEU A 662 10.20 -15.71 0.92
CA LEU A 662 9.65 -17.07 0.96
C LEU A 662 9.91 -17.83 -0.35
N SER A 663 9.83 -17.17 -1.51
CA SER A 663 10.17 -17.74 -2.81
C SER A 663 11.61 -18.25 -2.82
N ARG A 664 12.58 -17.46 -2.31
CA ARG A 664 13.99 -17.87 -2.24
C ARG A 664 14.27 -18.97 -1.24
N ILE A 665 13.60 -18.93 -0.08
CA ILE A 665 13.71 -20.02 0.91
C ILE A 665 13.15 -21.32 0.31
N LYS A 666 12.04 -21.24 -0.42
CA LYS A 666 11.41 -22.40 -1.07
C LYS A 666 12.31 -22.98 -2.16
N GLU A 667 12.85 -22.12 -3.05
CA GLU A 667 13.80 -22.52 -4.11
C GLU A 667 14.97 -23.31 -3.51
N GLU A 668 15.59 -22.80 -2.45
CA GLU A 668 16.72 -23.46 -1.80
C GLU A 668 16.33 -24.76 -1.08
N TYR A 669 15.14 -24.77 -0.44
CA TYR A 669 14.63 -25.98 0.20
C TYR A 669 14.36 -27.09 -0.82
N ASP A 670 13.82 -26.76 -1.98
CA ASP A 670 13.57 -27.71 -3.06
C ASP A 670 14.86 -28.31 -3.63
N HIS A 671 15.98 -27.54 -3.59
CA HIS A 671 17.29 -28.03 -4.03
C HIS A 671 18.04 -28.84 -2.98
N THR A 672 17.99 -28.44 -1.71
CA THR A 672 18.85 -29.01 -0.65
C THR A 672 18.12 -30.00 0.27
N GLY A 673 16.80 -29.84 0.41
CA GLY A 673 16.01 -30.58 1.42
C GLY A 673 16.34 -30.19 2.86
N ASP A 674 17.32 -29.29 3.09
CA ASP A 674 17.68 -28.82 4.44
C ASP A 674 16.98 -27.51 4.77
N HIS A 675 16.05 -27.58 5.72
CA HIS A 675 15.25 -26.46 6.18
C HIS A 675 16.10 -25.32 6.78
N ARG A 676 17.16 -25.64 7.53
CA ARG A 676 17.99 -24.63 8.20
C ARG A 676 18.88 -23.89 7.18
N GLU A 677 19.46 -24.63 6.30
CA GLU A 677 20.32 -24.07 5.26
C GLU A 677 19.49 -23.21 4.31
N ALA A 678 18.29 -23.66 3.93
CA ALA A 678 17.36 -22.89 3.09
C ALA A 678 17.00 -21.54 3.69
N VAL A 679 16.67 -21.49 4.99
CA VAL A 679 16.36 -20.21 5.68
C VAL A 679 17.59 -19.31 5.76
N ARG A 680 18.75 -19.86 6.12
CA ARG A 680 20.00 -19.10 6.20
C ARG A 680 20.39 -18.50 4.84
N PHE A 681 20.36 -19.31 3.81
CA PHE A 681 20.74 -18.93 2.46
C PHE A 681 19.75 -17.95 1.81
N GLY A 682 18.43 -18.19 2.03
CA GLY A 682 17.38 -17.28 1.61
C GLY A 682 17.62 -15.88 2.17
N LEU A 683 17.85 -15.75 3.49
CA LEU A 683 18.12 -14.47 4.13
C LEU A 683 19.48 -13.87 3.71
N GLN A 684 20.50 -14.69 3.55
CA GLN A 684 21.82 -14.27 3.07
C GLN A 684 21.75 -13.61 1.69
N ARG A 685 20.93 -14.15 0.78
CA ARG A 685 20.78 -13.62 -0.58
C ARG A 685 19.82 -12.45 -0.71
N THR A 686 18.75 -12.43 0.09
CA THR A 686 17.68 -11.44 -0.05
C THR A 686 17.70 -10.36 1.00
N GLY A 687 18.27 -10.60 2.19
CA GLY A 687 18.21 -9.66 3.32
C GLY A 687 18.70 -8.26 2.98
N GLY A 688 19.87 -8.13 2.40
CA GLY A 688 20.39 -6.81 1.99
C GLY A 688 19.55 -6.13 0.91
N LEU A 689 18.93 -6.90 0.00
CA LEU A 689 18.09 -6.38 -1.05
C LEU A 689 16.76 -5.86 -0.50
N ILE A 690 16.09 -6.67 0.33
CA ILE A 690 14.83 -6.31 0.97
C ILE A 690 15.01 -5.08 1.86
N THR A 691 16.10 -5.02 2.62
CA THR A 691 16.39 -3.85 3.45
C THR A 691 16.64 -2.60 2.61
N ALA A 692 17.40 -2.70 1.51
CA ALA A 692 17.61 -1.56 0.62
C ALA A 692 16.30 -1.07 0.00
N ALA A 693 15.44 -1.98 -0.47
CA ALA A 693 14.12 -1.69 -1.01
C ALA A 693 13.22 -1.02 0.05
N ALA A 694 13.16 -1.60 1.25
CA ALA A 694 12.39 -1.04 2.36
C ALA A 694 12.87 0.36 2.78
N VAL A 695 14.17 0.61 2.80
CA VAL A 695 14.73 1.94 3.09
C VAL A 695 14.37 2.95 2.01
N ILE A 696 14.44 2.57 0.73
CA ILE A 696 14.05 3.46 -0.37
C ILE A 696 12.57 3.82 -0.27
N LEU A 697 11.70 2.83 -0.06
CA LEU A 697 10.27 3.07 0.12
C LEU A 697 9.99 3.91 1.37
N ALA A 698 10.67 3.62 2.48
CA ALA A 698 10.54 4.42 3.71
C ALA A 698 10.95 5.89 3.50
N VAL A 699 11.98 6.16 2.72
CA VAL A 699 12.39 7.54 2.37
C VAL A 699 11.30 8.26 1.59
N VAL A 700 10.66 7.59 0.63
CA VAL A 700 9.54 8.16 -0.12
C VAL A 700 8.36 8.45 0.81
N MET A 701 8.04 7.51 1.71
CA MET A 701 6.95 7.67 2.69
C MET A 701 7.26 8.77 3.72
N VAL A 702 8.51 8.87 4.19
CA VAL A 702 8.95 9.96 5.08
C VAL A 702 8.86 11.31 4.37
N ALA A 703 9.19 11.39 3.07
CA ALA A 703 9.02 12.64 2.31
C ALA A 703 7.55 13.10 2.30
N ILE A 704 6.59 12.18 2.16
CA ILE A 704 5.16 12.46 2.33
C ILE A 704 4.85 12.83 3.78
N GLY A 705 5.49 12.17 4.74
CA GLY A 705 5.39 12.47 6.17
C GLY A 705 5.92 13.84 6.58
N THR A 706 6.62 14.57 5.68
CA THR A 706 6.98 16.00 5.90
C THR A 706 5.80 16.94 5.65
N SER A 707 4.64 16.44 5.20
CA SER A 707 3.43 17.24 4.98
C SER A 707 3.06 18.06 6.21
N ARG A 708 2.50 19.23 5.95
CA ARG A 708 1.94 20.11 6.99
C ARG A 708 0.56 19.66 7.47
N VAL A 709 -0.13 18.83 6.68
CA VAL A 709 -1.42 18.22 7.03
C VAL A 709 -1.19 16.98 7.89
N THR A 710 -1.75 16.96 9.12
CA THR A 710 -1.48 15.92 10.13
C THR A 710 -1.87 14.52 9.65
N ASN A 711 -2.99 14.31 8.97
CA ASN A 711 -3.39 13.00 8.44
C ASN A 711 -2.41 12.48 7.38
N THR A 712 -1.95 13.33 6.47
CA THR A 712 -0.95 12.96 5.46
C THR A 712 0.39 12.64 6.10
N LYS A 713 0.79 13.43 7.10
CA LYS A 713 1.99 13.16 7.92
C LYS A 713 1.92 11.82 8.62
N MET A 714 0.80 11.53 9.28
CA MET A 714 0.53 10.27 9.98
C MET A 714 0.56 9.07 9.02
N LEU A 715 -0.05 9.19 7.86
CA LEU A 715 -0.05 8.17 6.81
C LEU A 715 1.39 7.86 6.36
N GLY A 716 2.15 8.90 6.00
CA GLY A 716 3.52 8.74 5.51
C GLY A 716 4.45 8.12 6.55
N LEU A 717 4.49 8.68 7.77
CA LEU A 717 5.37 8.19 8.84
C LEU A 717 4.92 6.82 9.36
N GLY A 718 3.62 6.56 9.46
CA GLY A 718 3.08 5.27 9.91
C GLY A 718 3.42 4.15 8.94
N ILE A 719 3.24 4.35 7.63
CA ILE A 719 3.60 3.35 6.62
C ILE A 719 5.12 3.17 6.57
N ALA A 720 5.92 4.24 6.64
CA ALA A 720 7.37 4.14 6.72
C ALA A 720 7.82 3.26 7.90
N LEU A 721 7.23 3.48 9.08
CA LEU A 721 7.50 2.68 10.27
C LEU A 721 7.09 1.22 10.05
N ALA A 722 5.89 0.95 9.49
CA ALA A 722 5.43 -0.40 9.20
C ALA A 722 6.39 -1.15 8.30
N VAL A 723 6.82 -0.54 7.19
CA VAL A 723 7.73 -1.13 6.20
C VAL A 723 9.11 -1.42 6.80
N LEU A 724 9.67 -0.47 7.54
CA LEU A 724 10.97 -0.65 8.20
C LEU A 724 10.91 -1.73 9.29
N MET A 725 9.86 -1.71 10.11
CA MET A 725 9.67 -2.70 11.17
C MET A 725 9.46 -4.10 10.60
N ASP A 726 8.69 -4.23 9.53
CA ASP A 726 8.51 -5.50 8.84
C ASP A 726 9.83 -6.02 8.25
N ALA A 727 10.56 -5.20 7.49
CA ALA A 727 11.80 -5.61 6.83
C ALA A 727 12.93 -5.90 7.83
N MET A 728 13.09 -5.07 8.87
CA MET A 728 14.25 -5.13 9.78
C MET A 728 13.99 -5.98 11.03
N VAL A 729 12.75 -6.04 11.54
CA VAL A 729 12.42 -6.76 12.77
C VAL A 729 11.71 -8.08 12.46
N VAL A 730 10.59 -8.02 11.75
CA VAL A 730 9.79 -9.23 11.52
C VAL A 730 10.54 -10.21 10.64
N ARG A 731 11.05 -9.79 9.49
CA ARG A 731 11.69 -10.70 8.53
C ARG A 731 13.09 -11.11 8.91
N SER A 732 13.83 -10.22 9.56
CA SER A 732 15.21 -10.50 9.91
C SER A 732 15.35 -11.29 11.21
N LEU A 733 14.43 -11.14 12.16
CA LEU A 733 14.48 -11.78 13.47
C LEU A 733 13.34 -12.79 13.66
N LEU A 734 12.08 -12.37 13.44
CA LEU A 734 10.93 -13.17 13.84
C LEU A 734 10.65 -14.32 12.86
N VAL A 735 10.70 -14.09 11.55
CA VAL A 735 10.49 -15.14 10.54
C VAL A 735 11.50 -16.28 10.68
N PRO A 736 12.84 -16.04 10.70
CA PRO A 736 13.81 -17.13 10.88
C PRO A 736 13.65 -17.86 12.22
N ALA A 737 13.32 -17.13 13.30
CA ALA A 737 13.09 -17.73 14.62
C ALA A 737 11.87 -18.65 14.62
N VAL A 738 10.73 -18.20 14.09
CA VAL A 738 9.49 -18.97 14.00
C VAL A 738 9.66 -20.16 13.06
N MET A 739 10.24 -20.00 11.88
CA MET A 739 10.54 -21.11 10.96
C MET A 739 11.48 -22.15 11.59
N ARG A 740 12.43 -21.71 12.42
CA ARG A 740 13.31 -22.65 13.16
C ARG A 740 12.55 -23.43 14.22
N LEU A 741 11.58 -22.81 14.91
CA LEU A 741 10.75 -23.47 15.93
C LEU A 741 9.78 -24.46 15.32
N THR A 742 9.18 -24.14 14.18
CA THR A 742 8.24 -25.02 13.45
C THR A 742 8.97 -26.14 12.68
N GLY A 743 10.25 -25.96 12.35
CA GLY A 743 11.09 -26.98 11.73
C GLY A 743 10.49 -27.56 10.44
N ARG A 744 10.49 -28.89 10.32
CA ARG A 744 9.94 -29.61 9.14
C ARG A 744 8.43 -29.42 8.95
N ALA A 745 7.68 -29.13 10.02
CA ALA A 745 6.25 -28.86 9.95
C ALA A 745 5.93 -27.60 9.08
N THR A 746 6.89 -26.70 8.96
CA THR A 746 6.76 -25.51 8.07
C THR A 746 6.32 -25.87 6.65
N TRP A 747 6.72 -27.02 6.13
CA TRP A 747 6.43 -27.47 4.76
C TRP A 747 5.26 -28.43 4.65
N TRP A 748 4.51 -28.62 5.74
CA TRP A 748 3.40 -29.54 5.77
C TRP A 748 2.18 -29.03 5.00
N ALA A 749 1.57 -29.93 4.20
CA ALA A 749 0.27 -29.74 3.59
C ALA A 749 -0.52 -31.05 3.57
N PRO A 750 -1.85 -31.01 3.81
CA PRO A 750 -2.73 -32.18 3.65
C PRO A 750 -2.71 -32.73 2.22
N GLY A 751 -2.87 -34.05 2.07
CA GLY A 751 -2.82 -34.72 0.76
C GLY A 751 -3.68 -34.11 -0.36
N PRO A 752 -4.95 -33.73 -0.11
CA PRO A 752 -5.78 -33.06 -1.12
C PRO A 752 -5.23 -31.70 -1.55
N LEU A 753 -4.75 -30.89 -0.60
CA LEU A 753 -4.18 -29.57 -0.88
C LEU A 753 -2.84 -29.69 -1.62
N ARG A 754 -2.04 -30.72 -1.31
CA ARG A 754 -0.81 -31.01 -2.03
C ARG A 754 -1.07 -31.33 -3.50
N ARG A 755 -2.07 -32.18 -3.80
CA ARG A 755 -2.50 -32.45 -5.19
C ARG A 755 -3.01 -31.19 -5.91
N PHE A 756 -3.72 -30.31 -5.19
CA PHE A 756 -4.16 -29.04 -5.72
C PHE A 756 -2.96 -28.14 -6.06
N HIS A 757 -1.97 -28.06 -5.15
CA HIS A 757 -0.74 -27.32 -5.41
C HIS A 757 0.06 -27.92 -6.57
N ASP A 758 0.19 -29.25 -6.67
CA ASP A 758 0.91 -29.92 -7.76
C ASP A 758 0.28 -29.61 -9.14
N ARG A 759 -1.05 -29.37 -9.16
CA ARG A 759 -1.80 -29.05 -10.39
C ARG A 759 -1.81 -27.55 -10.74
N PHE A 760 -1.97 -26.69 -9.75
CA PHE A 760 -2.16 -25.23 -9.91
C PHE A 760 -1.03 -24.41 -9.28
N GLY A 761 -0.16 -25.05 -8.53
CA GLY A 761 0.95 -24.41 -7.85
C GLY A 761 1.98 -23.87 -8.83
N LEU A 762 2.72 -22.94 -8.33
CA LEU A 762 3.58 -22.07 -9.11
C LEU A 762 5.04 -22.28 -8.69
N SER A 763 5.45 -23.56 -8.48
CA SER A 763 6.83 -23.89 -8.14
C SER A 763 7.82 -23.43 -9.23
N GLU A 764 8.92 -22.81 -8.82
CA GLU A 764 9.99 -22.32 -9.72
C GLU A 764 10.83 -23.45 -10.34
N GLY A 765 10.57 -24.70 -9.98
CA GLY A 765 11.31 -25.89 -10.39
C GLY A 765 10.42 -27.06 -10.73
N ALA A 766 9.81 -27.08 -11.94
CA ALA A 766 9.72 -28.33 -12.62
C ALA A 766 11.13 -28.64 -13.17
N ALA A 767 11.96 -29.28 -12.36
CA ALA A 767 13.11 -29.98 -12.85
C ALA A 767 12.59 -30.92 -13.96
N GLU A 768 13.16 -30.80 -15.16
CA GLU A 768 13.06 -31.90 -16.15
C GLU A 768 13.40 -33.18 -15.39
N PRO A 769 12.60 -34.26 -15.57
CA PRO A 769 12.98 -35.55 -14.99
C PRO A 769 14.38 -35.85 -15.51
N ASP A 770 15.33 -35.99 -14.60
CA ASP A 770 16.64 -36.52 -14.87
C ASP A 770 16.46 -37.74 -15.78
N GLY A 771 17.08 -37.67 -16.96
CA GLY A 771 17.21 -38.85 -17.82
C GLY A 771 17.79 -40.00 -16.99
N PRO A 772 17.53 -41.24 -17.37
CA PRO A 772 17.88 -42.39 -16.56
C PRO A 772 19.32 -42.28 -16.09
N ARG A 773 19.51 -42.31 -14.78
CA ARG A 773 20.83 -42.42 -14.15
C ARG A 773 21.55 -43.54 -14.85
N GLN A 774 22.62 -43.26 -15.56
CA GLN A 774 23.63 -44.25 -15.90
C GLN A 774 24.11 -44.84 -14.57
N THR A 775 23.65 -46.02 -14.27
CA THR A 775 24.30 -46.89 -13.30
C THR A 775 25.68 -47.11 -13.79
N ASP A 776 26.65 -46.44 -13.18
CA ASP A 776 28.07 -46.69 -13.31
C ASP A 776 28.29 -48.16 -12.97
N GLY A 777 28.73 -48.94 -13.99
CA GLY A 777 29.07 -50.34 -13.86
C GLY A 777 30.26 -50.52 -12.91
N ARG A 778 30.00 -50.83 -11.69
CA ARG A 778 30.87 -51.46 -10.72
C ARG A 778 30.15 -52.61 -10.08
N GLU A 779 29.81 -53.59 -10.88
CA GLU A 779 29.50 -54.95 -10.48
C GLU A 779 30.29 -55.80 -11.43
N HIS A 780 31.53 -56.11 -11.05
CA HIS A 780 32.31 -57.31 -11.35
C HIS A 780 33.62 -57.13 -10.57
N ASP A 781 33.67 -57.86 -9.47
CA ASP A 781 34.81 -58.47 -8.80
C ASP A 781 34.44 -58.80 -7.37
N ARG A 782 33.61 -59.81 -7.18
CA ARG A 782 33.41 -60.55 -5.94
C ARG A 782 32.71 -61.86 -6.23
N GLU A 783 33.42 -62.74 -6.91
CA GLU A 783 33.27 -64.18 -6.91
C GLU A 783 34.61 -64.73 -7.34
N ASP A 784 35.40 -65.13 -6.40
CA ASP A 784 36.48 -66.11 -6.39
C ASP A 784 37.42 -65.75 -5.23
N ASP A 785 37.20 -66.44 -4.12
CA ASP A 785 38.17 -66.85 -3.13
C ASP A 785 37.42 -67.41 -1.91
N ARG A 786 36.83 -68.56 -2.10
CA ARG A 786 36.58 -69.58 -1.06
C ARG A 786 37.31 -70.77 -1.51
N GLU A 787 38.48 -70.99 -0.86
CA GLU A 787 39.01 -72.28 -0.45
C GLU A 787 40.46 -72.15 -0.11
N HIS A 788 40.85 -72.81 1.01
CA HIS A 788 42.17 -73.06 1.60
C HIS A 788 42.70 -72.02 2.55
N GLY A 789 42.74 -72.31 3.76
CA GLY A 789 43.70 -73.00 4.52
C GLY A 789 43.66 -72.52 5.96
N LYS A 790 43.31 -73.48 6.82
CA LYS A 790 43.61 -73.51 8.25
C LYS A 790 45.13 -73.58 8.50
N GLU A 791 45.43 -73.15 9.73
CA GLU A 791 46.65 -73.53 10.49
C GLU A 791 47.75 -72.52 10.49
N ASP A 792 48.06 -72.06 11.61
CA ASP A 792 48.99 -72.24 12.65
C ASP A 792 49.50 -70.97 13.31
N ASP A 793 49.24 -70.87 14.55
CA ASP A 793 50.14 -70.79 15.72
C ASP A 793 51.08 -69.61 15.93
N ARG A 794 50.80 -68.94 17.07
CA ARG A 794 51.69 -68.68 18.19
C ARG A 794 52.91 -67.73 18.04
N GLU A 795 52.83 -66.91 19.03
CA GLU A 795 53.94 -66.52 19.95
C GLU A 795 54.81 -65.26 19.62
N HIS A 796 54.96 -64.64 20.74
CA HIS A 796 55.98 -63.69 21.17
C HIS A 796 55.75 -62.19 20.73
N GLY A 797 55.64 -61.26 21.62
CA GLY A 797 56.22 -61.13 22.93
C GLY A 797 56.82 -59.81 23.13
N LYS A 798 56.36 -59.13 24.14
CA LYS A 798 57.14 -58.28 25.04
C LYS A 798 58.08 -57.21 24.49
N GLU A 799 57.80 -56.07 25.11
CA GLU A 799 58.70 -55.26 25.90
C GLU A 799 59.14 -53.94 25.38
N CYS A 800 58.90 -53.00 26.25
CA CYS A 800 59.79 -51.97 26.84
C CYS A 800 60.03 -50.77 25.99
N GLY A 801 59.88 -49.65 26.51
CA GLY A 801 60.02 -48.98 27.77
C GLY A 801 60.04 -47.49 27.54
N ARG A 802 59.45 -46.75 28.35
CA ARG A 802 59.96 -45.86 29.41
C ARG A 802 60.91 -44.75 29.00
N GLU A 803 60.52 -43.65 29.56
CA GLU A 803 61.34 -42.48 30.04
C GLU A 803 61.48 -41.31 29.09
N GLY A 804 61.27 -40.16 29.48
CA GLY A 804 61.18 -39.36 30.66
C GLY A 804 60.90 -37.94 30.34
N ASP A 805 60.14 -37.30 30.99
CA ASP A 805 60.29 -36.49 32.20
C ASP A 805 61.04 -35.16 32.02
N ARG A 806 60.38 -34.12 32.54
CA ARG A 806 60.93 -32.83 33.06
C ARG A 806 61.26 -31.78 32.05
N GLU A 807 60.98 -30.55 32.29
CA GLU A 807 60.79 -29.71 33.46
C GLU A 807 60.31 -28.31 33.02
N ARG A 808 59.34 -27.69 33.69
CA ARG A 808 59.44 -26.43 34.42
C ARG A 808 59.99 -25.23 33.63
N ASP A 809 59.56 -24.11 33.74
CA ASP A 809 58.90 -23.25 34.76
C ASP A 809 58.92 -21.81 34.23
N LYS A 810 57.91 -21.03 34.64
CA LYS A 810 57.97 -19.59 34.99
C LYS A 810 58.45 -18.61 33.92
N VAL A 811 57.92 -17.49 33.76
CA VAL A 811 57.65 -16.38 34.66
C VAL A 811 56.90 -15.28 33.91
N GLU A 812 55.81 -14.81 34.51
CA GLU A 812 55.38 -13.48 34.80
C GLU A 812 55.76 -12.30 33.86
N ALA A 813 54.72 -11.61 33.55
CA ALA A 813 54.41 -10.21 33.96
C ALA A 813 54.80 -9.08 33.00
N ARG A 814 53.76 -8.23 32.91
CA ARG A 814 53.75 -6.77 32.63
C ARG A 814 53.71 -6.29 31.17
N GLY A 815 52.60 -5.62 31.00
CA GLY A 815 52.39 -4.58 30.00
C GLY A 815 50.93 -4.40 29.74
#